data_6257bf496f7ca154de67535b81692161
#
_entry.id   6257bf496f7ca154de67535b81692161
#
_cell.length_a   1.000
_cell.length_b   1.000
_cell.length_c   1.000
_cell.angle_alpha   90.00
_cell.angle_beta   90.00
_cell.angle_gamma   90.00
#
_symmetry.space_group_name_H-M   'P 1'
#
loop_
_entity.id
_entity.type
_entity.pdbx_description
1 polymer ?
#
loop_
_entity_poly.entity_id
_entity_poly.type
_entity_poly.pdbx_seq_one_letter_code
_entity_poly.pdbx_strand_id
1 'polypeptide(L)'
;MANVEAIPAYLAATFPTLPSEIKDYVSSILKENVDELLTLEDVVEAVGDHIQSYVQELCNDGLNRTCQQLLQFLHGENLPKVEKHGATTKKLDQAVDMAAENHSFAEMESIWKVQARDVPTSVDKKKLGKAENRAAQKIEQRDAEPIVRKKRPESTATASQAPVKDLGARGSNVKDVKLESVDISIGTKQLLSCADLTMAYGRRYGLVGRNGIGKTTLLTMISSGQLRIPSGISLLAVEQEVDGDDTRVIDAVLASDTRRQAMIDKEHVLQARLNKENISENEKNKWHDELAKLYHEMESLQLDKAPARAASILYGLGFTPDEQKKPTKEFSGGWRMRVALARALFVKPDLLLLDEPTNMLDMRAVYWLEGHLQQWEGTILTVSHDRKFLNEICTDIVHLHTRRLDHYRGNYDTFEKTMKEKLTQQQREYEAQQTLRQHTQEFIDKFRYNAKRAAMVQSRIKMLEKLPVLHAVELDADIIFKFPQCEVLNNPVLQLDDVSFRYNNDAPFLFRKLNLGTHANSRICIVGENGSGKTTLLKLLLGELEPTHGMRNVNRRIRIGYFTQHHVDQLEMDMTAIEVLAHNYPGKSQEDYRTALSHFGLTGDMALQSVYTLSGGQKSRLAFANIAMLNPNYLILDEPTNHLDVETVAALGASLNAFNGGVVLVSHDEQLIEMVCKELWVVKDRMVVNLEGGLAEYRKQVYKQLQLIS
;
A
#
# COMPACT_ATOMS: atom_id res chain seq x y z
N MET A 1 32.71 -24.12 -56.06
CA MET A 1 31.69 -24.93 -55.36
C MET A 1 31.66 -24.45 -53.91
N ALA A 2 30.52 -24.16 -53.43
CA ALA A 2 30.32 -23.75 -52.05
C ALA A 2 30.75 -24.88 -51.10
N ASN A 3 31.62 -24.59 -50.13
CA ASN A 3 32.15 -25.61 -49.24
C ASN A 3 31.58 -25.42 -47.83
N VAL A 4 30.27 -25.53 -47.77
CA VAL A 4 29.46 -25.27 -46.54
C VAL A 4 29.84 -26.26 -45.42
N GLU A 5 30.38 -27.44 -45.75
CA GLU A 5 30.84 -28.43 -44.78
C GLU A 5 32.14 -28.05 -44.06
N ALA A 6 32.87 -27.07 -44.58
CA ALA A 6 34.10 -26.58 -43.96
C ALA A 6 33.85 -25.51 -42.88
N ILE A 7 32.64 -24.96 -42.74
CA ILE A 7 32.28 -23.89 -41.78
C ILE A 7 32.51 -24.31 -40.32
N PRO A 8 32.08 -25.48 -39.84
CA PRO A 8 32.34 -25.92 -38.48
C PRO A 8 33.83 -26.04 -38.13
N ALA A 9 34.62 -26.55 -39.07
CA ALA A 9 36.06 -26.68 -38.93
C ALA A 9 36.77 -25.32 -38.91
N TYR A 10 36.32 -24.38 -39.72
CA TYR A 10 36.82 -23.01 -39.75
C TYR A 10 36.50 -22.25 -38.42
N LEU A 11 35.25 -22.35 -37.90
CA LEU A 11 34.86 -21.76 -36.63
C LEU A 11 35.62 -22.39 -35.45
N ALA A 12 35.92 -23.68 -35.52
CA ALA A 12 36.70 -24.35 -34.49
C ALA A 12 38.17 -23.92 -34.48
N ALA A 13 38.74 -23.63 -35.65
CA ALA A 13 40.14 -23.19 -35.79
C ALA A 13 40.30 -21.72 -35.45
N THR A 14 39.36 -20.87 -35.84
CA THR A 14 39.43 -19.42 -35.66
C THR A 14 39.05 -18.99 -34.23
N PHE A 15 38.08 -19.68 -33.62
CA PHE A 15 37.60 -19.37 -32.27
C PHE A 15 37.60 -20.62 -31.38
N PRO A 16 38.73 -21.03 -30.84
CA PRO A 16 38.82 -22.17 -29.96
C PRO A 16 38.05 -22.00 -28.66
N THR A 17 37.84 -20.77 -28.20
CA THR A 17 37.12 -20.42 -26.97
C THR A 17 35.59 -20.45 -27.07
N LEU A 18 35.03 -20.53 -28.29
CA LEU A 18 33.61 -20.63 -28.52
C LEU A 18 33.07 -22.00 -28.07
N PRO A 19 31.96 -22.07 -27.31
CA PRO A 19 31.29 -23.33 -26.97
C PRO A 19 30.88 -24.11 -28.21
N SER A 20 30.95 -25.46 -28.15
CA SER A 20 30.55 -26.34 -29.28
C SER A 20 29.13 -26.10 -29.74
N GLU A 21 28.21 -25.84 -28.79
CA GLU A 21 26.78 -25.60 -29.08
C GLU A 21 26.57 -24.37 -29.94
N ILE A 22 27.37 -23.31 -29.74
CA ILE A 22 27.28 -22.07 -30.53
C ILE A 22 27.91 -22.22 -31.89
N LYS A 23 29.02 -23.00 -32.00
CA LYS A 23 29.61 -23.35 -33.30
C LYS A 23 28.62 -24.13 -34.18
N ASP A 24 27.91 -25.08 -33.57
CA ASP A 24 26.88 -25.89 -34.26
C ASP A 24 25.66 -25.01 -34.63
N TYR A 25 25.25 -24.09 -33.75
CA TYR A 25 24.17 -23.15 -34.01
C TYR A 25 24.48 -22.19 -35.17
N VAL A 26 25.64 -21.51 -35.12
CA VAL A 26 26.09 -20.62 -36.20
C VAL A 26 26.21 -21.38 -37.53
N SER A 27 26.74 -22.58 -37.50
CA SER A 27 26.83 -23.40 -38.72
C SER A 27 25.47 -23.86 -39.26
N SER A 28 24.48 -24.08 -38.41
CA SER A 28 23.10 -24.40 -38.80
C SER A 28 22.40 -23.21 -39.47
N ILE A 29 22.51 -22.01 -38.85
CA ILE A 29 21.94 -20.79 -39.43
C ILE A 29 22.51 -20.52 -40.80
N LEU A 30 23.83 -20.63 -40.96
CA LEU A 30 24.49 -20.40 -42.25
C LEU A 30 24.15 -21.44 -43.28
N LYS A 31 23.85 -22.69 -42.90
CA LYS A 31 23.44 -23.77 -43.82
C LYS A 31 21.96 -23.68 -44.22
N GLU A 32 21.09 -23.24 -43.34
CA GLU A 32 19.66 -23.19 -43.63
C GLU A 32 19.26 -21.96 -44.44
N ASN A 33 20.03 -20.85 -44.33
CA ASN A 33 19.68 -19.58 -44.95
C ASN A 33 20.67 -19.17 -46.08
N VAL A 34 21.29 -20.14 -46.75
CA VAL A 34 22.29 -19.87 -47.83
C VAL A 34 21.73 -18.99 -48.93
N ASP A 35 20.46 -19.15 -49.27
CA ASP A 35 19.77 -18.42 -50.36
C ASP A 35 19.42 -16.96 -49.96
N GLU A 36 19.34 -16.67 -48.66
CA GLU A 36 18.99 -15.33 -48.11
C GLU A 36 20.24 -14.50 -47.75
N LEU A 37 21.36 -15.14 -47.42
CA LEU A 37 22.59 -14.48 -46.96
C LEU A 37 23.48 -14.12 -48.17
N LEU A 38 23.10 -13.08 -48.89
CA LEU A 38 23.78 -12.68 -50.16
C LEU A 38 24.82 -11.59 -49.98
N THR A 39 24.75 -10.81 -48.91
CA THR A 39 25.67 -9.69 -48.65
C THR A 39 26.44 -9.88 -47.35
N LEU A 40 27.56 -9.13 -47.19
CA LEU A 40 28.30 -9.12 -45.93
C LEU A 40 27.44 -8.63 -44.76
N GLU A 41 26.58 -7.65 -45.03
CA GLU A 41 25.68 -7.09 -44.05
C GLU A 41 24.68 -8.13 -43.51
N ASP A 42 24.14 -8.96 -44.38
CA ASP A 42 23.21 -10.03 -44.03
C ASP A 42 23.86 -11.09 -43.11
N VAL A 43 25.13 -11.45 -43.39
CA VAL A 43 25.89 -12.41 -42.59
C VAL A 43 26.28 -11.80 -41.21
N VAL A 44 26.62 -10.49 -41.16
CA VAL A 44 26.92 -9.82 -39.93
C VAL A 44 25.67 -9.70 -39.05
N GLU A 45 24.51 -9.40 -39.64
CA GLU A 45 23.24 -9.34 -38.92
C GLU A 45 22.80 -10.71 -38.40
N ALA A 46 22.99 -11.77 -39.16
CA ALA A 46 22.57 -13.12 -38.80
C ALA A 46 23.42 -13.77 -37.70
N VAL A 47 24.77 -13.58 -37.74
CA VAL A 47 25.67 -14.32 -36.84
C VAL A 47 26.66 -13.44 -36.06
N GLY A 48 26.78 -12.16 -36.40
CA GLY A 48 27.73 -11.23 -35.81
C GLY A 48 27.58 -11.10 -34.28
N ASP A 49 26.40 -10.84 -33.81
CA ASP A 49 26.10 -10.68 -32.38
C ASP A 49 26.39 -11.95 -31.56
N HIS A 50 26.16 -13.13 -32.18
CA HIS A 50 26.42 -14.42 -31.53
C HIS A 50 27.91 -14.71 -31.37
N ILE A 51 28.75 -14.26 -32.31
CA ILE A 51 30.20 -14.37 -32.21
C ILE A 51 30.77 -13.32 -31.24
N GLN A 52 30.30 -12.08 -31.32
CA GLN A 52 30.80 -10.95 -30.54
C GLN A 52 30.46 -11.09 -29.05
N SER A 53 29.35 -11.71 -28.69
CA SER A 53 28.94 -11.91 -27.28
C SER A 53 29.88 -12.84 -26.48
N TYR A 54 30.60 -13.73 -27.18
CA TYR A 54 31.50 -14.69 -26.56
C TYR A 54 33.00 -14.37 -26.76
N VAL A 55 33.34 -13.51 -27.72
CA VAL A 55 34.73 -13.08 -28.00
C VAL A 55 34.84 -11.58 -27.79
N GLN A 56 35.00 -11.20 -26.52
CA GLN A 56 34.99 -9.79 -26.08
C GLN A 56 36.15 -8.94 -26.65
N GLU A 57 37.21 -9.56 -27.23
CA GLU A 57 38.36 -8.86 -27.81
C GLU A 57 38.25 -8.65 -29.32
N LEU A 58 37.16 -9.06 -29.97
CA LEU A 58 37.02 -8.92 -31.42
C LEU A 58 36.67 -7.46 -31.79
N CYS A 59 37.59 -6.78 -32.44
CA CYS A 59 37.33 -5.47 -33.05
C CYS A 59 36.37 -5.65 -34.27
N ASN A 60 35.52 -4.64 -34.56
CA ASN A 60 34.56 -4.67 -35.66
C ASN A 60 35.23 -5.02 -37.02
N ASP A 61 36.47 -4.65 -37.26
CA ASP A 61 37.24 -5.03 -38.46
C ASP A 61 37.57 -6.52 -38.49
N GLY A 62 37.80 -7.11 -37.30
CA GLY A 62 38.04 -8.56 -37.19
C GLY A 62 36.74 -9.38 -37.45
N LEU A 63 35.59 -8.91 -36.91
CA LEU A 63 34.29 -9.51 -37.15
C LEU A 63 33.94 -9.47 -38.64
N ASN A 64 34.13 -8.32 -39.30
CA ASN A 64 33.83 -8.18 -40.75
C ASN A 64 34.71 -9.09 -41.61
N ARG A 65 35.99 -9.31 -41.28
CA ARG A 65 36.86 -10.25 -42.00
C ARG A 65 36.41 -11.68 -41.83
N THR A 66 35.98 -12.07 -40.62
CA THR A 66 35.45 -13.46 -40.41
C THR A 66 34.14 -13.67 -41.08
N CYS A 67 33.21 -12.73 -41.05
CA CYS A 67 31.96 -12.79 -41.79
C CYS A 67 32.18 -12.80 -43.32
N GLN A 68 33.17 -12.09 -43.82
CA GLN A 68 33.54 -12.11 -45.23
C GLN A 68 34.09 -13.49 -45.66
N GLN A 69 34.87 -14.15 -44.79
CA GLN A 69 35.34 -15.51 -45.06
C GLN A 69 34.20 -16.53 -44.97
N LEU A 70 33.25 -16.36 -44.01
CA LEU A 70 32.05 -17.21 -43.98
C LEU A 70 31.19 -17.05 -45.23
N LEU A 71 31.03 -15.83 -45.72
CA LEU A 71 30.34 -15.59 -47.01
C LEU A 71 31.03 -16.26 -48.19
N GLN A 72 32.39 -16.29 -48.25
CA GLN A 72 33.14 -17.02 -49.25
C GLN A 72 32.96 -18.55 -49.16
N PHE A 73 32.78 -19.11 -47.97
CA PHE A 73 32.43 -20.53 -47.81
C PHE A 73 31.01 -20.83 -48.25
N LEU A 74 30.07 -19.90 -48.14
CA LEU A 74 28.67 -20.04 -48.57
C LEU A 74 28.53 -20.03 -50.11
N HIS A 75 29.17 -19.05 -50.78
CA HIS A 75 28.95 -18.79 -52.20
C HIS A 75 30.17 -19.08 -53.12
N GLY A 76 31.32 -19.43 -52.58
CA GLY A 76 32.57 -19.61 -53.30
C GLY A 76 33.09 -18.33 -53.92
N GLU A 77 33.92 -18.44 -55.01
CA GLU A 77 34.47 -17.25 -55.68
C GLU A 77 33.47 -16.48 -56.56
N ASN A 78 32.28 -17.04 -56.78
CA ASN A 78 31.19 -16.39 -57.52
C ASN A 78 30.21 -15.70 -56.57
N LEU A 79 30.54 -14.54 -56.10
CA LEU A 79 29.60 -13.64 -55.39
C LEU A 79 28.51 -13.20 -56.38
N PRO A 80 27.21 -13.40 -56.09
CA PRO A 80 26.14 -12.88 -56.90
C PRO A 80 26.22 -11.38 -56.97
N LYS A 81 26.27 -10.79 -58.15
CA LYS A 81 26.18 -9.34 -58.33
C LYS A 81 24.77 -8.91 -58.00
N VAL A 82 24.59 -8.41 -56.82
CA VAL A 82 23.34 -7.76 -56.42
C VAL A 82 23.26 -6.42 -57.16
N GLU A 83 22.41 -6.36 -58.18
CA GLU A 83 22.02 -5.09 -58.78
C GLU A 83 21.30 -4.29 -57.70
N LYS A 84 21.94 -3.21 -57.20
CA LYS A 84 21.29 -2.23 -56.33
C LYS A 84 20.15 -1.62 -57.16
N HIS A 85 18.94 -2.09 -56.94
CA HIS A 85 17.76 -1.28 -57.26
C HIS A 85 17.82 -0.05 -56.37
N GLY A 86 18.46 1.00 -56.89
CA GLY A 86 18.45 2.29 -56.28
C GLY A 86 16.98 2.75 -56.18
N ALA A 87 16.48 2.84 -54.99
CA ALA A 87 15.32 3.63 -54.75
C ALA A 87 15.68 5.09 -55.13
N THR A 88 15.32 5.47 -56.36
CA THR A 88 15.39 6.85 -56.79
C THR A 88 14.42 7.65 -55.96
N THR A 89 14.93 8.27 -54.90
CA THR A 89 14.24 9.36 -54.24
C THR A 89 14.04 10.44 -55.29
N LYS A 90 12.79 10.58 -55.77
CA LYS A 90 12.39 11.73 -56.58
C LYS A 90 12.62 12.98 -55.76
N LYS A 91 13.62 13.75 -56.12
CA LYS A 91 13.79 15.13 -55.63
C LYS A 91 12.56 15.92 -56.09
N LEU A 92 11.80 16.48 -55.17
CA LEU A 92 10.77 17.45 -55.44
C LEU A 92 11.47 18.74 -55.95
N ASP A 93 11.12 19.19 -57.13
CA ASP A 93 11.70 20.37 -57.80
C ASP A 93 11.18 21.69 -57.21
N GLN A 94 10.17 21.66 -56.33
CA GLN A 94 9.65 22.84 -55.64
C GLN A 94 9.31 22.49 -54.21
N ALA A 95 9.54 23.43 -53.29
CA ALA A 95 9.14 23.37 -51.91
C ALA A 95 7.60 23.34 -51.80
N VAL A 96 7.02 22.27 -51.30
CA VAL A 96 5.59 22.19 -50.97
C VAL A 96 5.33 22.99 -49.71
N ASP A 97 4.51 24.04 -49.83
CA ASP A 97 4.09 24.81 -48.68
C ASP A 97 2.99 24.04 -47.93
N MET A 98 3.37 23.41 -46.82
CA MET A 98 2.47 22.63 -45.97
C MET A 98 1.34 23.46 -45.35
N ALA A 99 1.41 24.80 -45.41
CA ALA A 99 0.33 25.68 -44.95
C ALA A 99 -0.85 25.77 -45.94
N ALA A 100 -0.61 25.52 -47.23
CA ALA A 100 -1.65 25.58 -48.26
C ALA A 100 -2.57 24.35 -48.28
N GLU A 101 -2.09 23.16 -47.84
CA GLU A 101 -2.92 21.97 -47.79
C GLU A 101 -3.88 21.93 -46.57
N ASN A 102 -3.62 22.72 -45.54
CA ASN A 102 -4.51 22.79 -44.37
C ASN A 102 -5.83 23.51 -44.61
N HIS A 103 -5.99 24.24 -45.75
CA HIS A 103 -7.27 24.90 -46.08
C HIS A 103 -8.33 23.92 -46.60
N SER A 104 -7.96 22.74 -47.10
CA SER A 104 -8.94 21.75 -47.55
C SER A 104 -9.48 20.85 -46.41
N PHE A 105 -8.79 20.79 -45.27
CA PHE A 105 -9.26 20.07 -44.08
C PHE A 105 -10.19 20.91 -43.20
N ALA A 106 -10.14 22.22 -43.29
CA ALA A 106 -11.01 23.12 -42.50
C ALA A 106 -12.50 23.06 -42.92
N GLU A 107 -12.80 22.58 -44.12
CA GLU A 107 -14.18 22.42 -44.59
C GLU A 107 -14.85 21.10 -44.10
N MET A 108 -14.10 20.11 -43.68
CA MET A 108 -14.66 18.83 -43.13
C MET A 108 -14.95 18.86 -41.63
N GLU A 109 -14.47 19.84 -40.89
CA GLU A 109 -14.79 20.01 -39.44
C GLU A 109 -16.15 20.67 -39.17
N SER A 110 -16.89 21.12 -40.23
CA SER A 110 -18.15 21.87 -40.04
C SER A 110 -19.36 21.01 -39.62
N ILE A 111 -19.24 19.67 -39.59
CA ILE A 111 -20.37 18.79 -39.23
C ILE A 111 -20.65 18.73 -37.72
N TRP A 112 -19.70 19.15 -36.87
CA TRP A 112 -19.84 19.15 -35.41
C TRP A 112 -19.94 20.52 -34.76
N LYS A 113 -19.87 21.61 -35.49
CA LYS A 113 -20.22 22.94 -34.97
C LYS A 113 -21.73 23.11 -35.01
N VAL A 114 -22.39 22.72 -33.92
CA VAL A 114 -23.73 23.19 -33.60
C VAL A 114 -23.64 24.71 -33.50
N GLN A 115 -24.17 25.40 -34.50
CA GLN A 115 -24.35 26.84 -34.44
C GLN A 115 -25.14 27.18 -33.17
N ALA A 116 -24.53 27.92 -32.27
CA ALA A 116 -25.25 28.55 -31.18
C ALA A 116 -26.39 29.36 -31.78
N ARG A 117 -27.61 28.85 -31.78
CA ARG A 117 -28.80 29.61 -32.06
C ARG A 117 -28.95 30.58 -30.89
N ASP A 118 -28.78 31.85 -31.15
CA ASP A 118 -29.27 32.91 -30.29
C ASP A 118 -30.81 32.81 -30.22
N VAL A 119 -31.28 31.93 -29.35
CA VAL A 119 -32.67 31.90 -28.96
C VAL A 119 -32.75 32.86 -27.79
N PRO A 120 -33.52 33.97 -27.92
CA PRO A 120 -33.76 34.84 -26.77
C PRO A 120 -34.44 33.99 -25.71
N THR A 121 -33.74 33.71 -24.61
CA THR A 121 -34.23 32.95 -23.48
C THR A 121 -35.34 33.73 -22.80
N SER A 122 -36.59 33.49 -23.21
CA SER A 122 -37.76 33.84 -22.42
C SER A 122 -37.86 32.88 -21.24
N VAL A 123 -36.87 32.90 -20.37
CA VAL A 123 -36.99 32.23 -19.07
C VAL A 123 -37.90 33.05 -18.22
N ASP A 124 -39.08 32.52 -17.96
CA ASP A 124 -40.10 33.16 -17.14
C ASP A 124 -39.49 33.43 -15.75
N LYS A 125 -39.15 34.67 -15.44
CA LYS A 125 -38.52 35.12 -14.18
C LYS A 125 -39.24 34.58 -12.95
N LYS A 126 -40.55 34.31 -13.04
CA LYS A 126 -41.36 33.67 -11.99
C LYS A 126 -40.98 32.17 -11.79
N LYS A 127 -40.58 31.47 -12.84
CA LYS A 127 -40.11 30.05 -12.71
C LYS A 127 -38.70 29.96 -12.16
N LEU A 128 -37.83 30.90 -12.53
CA LEU A 128 -36.48 31.00 -11.99
C LEU A 128 -36.52 31.32 -10.49
N GLY A 129 -37.26 32.31 -10.04
CA GLY A 129 -37.42 32.64 -8.62
C GLY A 129 -38.10 31.53 -7.79
N LYS A 130 -39.00 30.72 -8.40
CA LYS A 130 -39.53 29.50 -7.73
C LYS A 130 -38.47 28.36 -7.63
N ALA A 131 -37.58 28.24 -8.59
CA ALA A 131 -36.50 27.25 -8.55
C ALA A 131 -35.42 27.65 -7.53
N GLU A 132 -35.05 28.93 -7.46
CA GLU A 132 -34.13 29.49 -6.47
C GLU A 132 -34.69 29.38 -5.04
N ASN A 133 -35.96 29.70 -4.81
CA ASN A 133 -36.59 29.53 -3.50
C ASN A 133 -36.72 28.05 -3.08
N ARG A 134 -36.93 27.12 -4.04
CA ARG A 134 -36.90 25.69 -3.76
C ARG A 134 -35.48 25.17 -3.47
N ALA A 135 -34.46 25.73 -4.11
CA ALA A 135 -33.09 25.42 -3.83
C ALA A 135 -32.66 25.95 -2.44
N ALA A 136 -33.02 27.20 -2.12
CA ALA A 136 -32.78 27.78 -0.80
C ALA A 136 -33.48 27.01 0.34
N GLN A 137 -34.77 26.63 0.16
CA GLN A 137 -35.49 25.78 1.12
C GLN A 137 -34.88 24.37 1.28
N LYS A 138 -34.33 23.81 0.20
CA LYS A 138 -33.60 22.54 0.30
C LYS A 138 -32.25 22.68 1.02
N ILE A 139 -31.59 23.82 0.92
CA ILE A 139 -30.36 24.13 1.65
C ILE A 139 -30.70 24.33 3.13
N GLU A 140 -31.72 25.14 3.45
CA GLU A 140 -32.17 25.32 4.84
C GLU A 140 -32.66 24.01 5.48
N GLN A 141 -33.32 23.13 4.74
CA GLN A 141 -33.70 21.79 5.23
C GLN A 141 -32.50 20.85 5.43
N ARG A 142 -31.43 20.99 4.62
CA ARG A 142 -30.17 20.24 4.83
C ARG A 142 -29.41 20.72 6.05
N ASP A 143 -29.43 22.01 6.35
CA ASP A 143 -28.76 22.59 7.53
C ASP A 143 -29.56 22.39 8.82
N ALA A 144 -30.88 22.10 8.73
CA ALA A 144 -31.76 21.87 9.88
C ALA A 144 -31.90 20.38 10.27
N GLU A 145 -31.51 19.43 9.42
CA GLU A 145 -31.43 18.02 9.81
C GLU A 145 -30.09 17.78 10.52
N PRO A 146 -30.10 17.28 11.77
CA PRO A 146 -28.90 16.80 12.40
C PRO A 146 -28.32 15.73 11.45
N ILE A 147 -27.05 15.84 11.12
CA ILE A 147 -26.33 14.89 10.26
C ILE A 147 -26.41 13.53 10.96
N VAL A 148 -27.51 12.82 10.75
CA VAL A 148 -27.58 11.39 11.02
C VAL A 148 -26.67 10.77 9.98
N ARG A 149 -25.41 10.56 10.36
CA ARG A 149 -24.46 9.76 9.58
C ARG A 149 -25.19 8.44 9.31
N LYS A 150 -25.55 8.23 8.04
CA LYS A 150 -26.11 6.96 7.60
C LYS A 150 -25.17 5.89 8.13
N LYS A 151 -25.68 4.99 8.98
CA LYS A 151 -24.97 3.74 9.30
C LYS A 151 -24.43 3.20 7.99
N ARG A 152 -23.14 2.85 7.96
CA ARG A 152 -22.54 2.19 6.78
C ARG A 152 -23.57 1.16 6.30
N PRO A 153 -23.88 1.10 4.99
CA PRO A 153 -24.75 0.07 4.48
C PRO A 153 -24.18 -1.25 4.99
N GLU A 154 -25.02 -2.06 5.64
CA GLU A 154 -24.66 -3.39 6.10
C GLU A 154 -23.89 -4.05 4.97
N SER A 155 -22.68 -4.51 5.24
CA SER A 155 -21.79 -5.03 4.21
C SER A 155 -22.57 -6.12 3.48
N THR A 156 -22.78 -5.95 2.17
CA THR A 156 -23.43 -6.96 1.30
C THR A 156 -22.56 -8.21 1.14
N ALA A 157 -21.57 -8.35 1.99
CA ALA A 157 -20.68 -9.49 2.03
C ALA A 157 -21.41 -10.67 2.68
N THR A 158 -21.33 -11.81 2.03
CA THR A 158 -21.86 -13.09 2.53
C THR A 158 -20.71 -14.03 2.85
N ALA A 159 -20.77 -14.68 4.01
CA ALA A 159 -19.80 -15.68 4.42
C ALA A 159 -20.47 -17.05 4.53
N SER A 160 -19.82 -18.11 4.08
CA SER A 160 -20.17 -19.50 4.35
C SER A 160 -19.01 -20.23 5.01
N GLN A 161 -19.31 -21.19 5.85
CA GLN A 161 -18.34 -21.94 6.65
C GLN A 161 -18.82 -23.38 6.81
N ALA A 162 -17.88 -24.33 6.86
CA ALA A 162 -18.19 -25.69 7.27
C ALA A 162 -18.80 -25.71 8.70
N PRO A 163 -19.76 -26.60 9.00
CA PRO A 163 -20.38 -26.65 10.31
C PRO A 163 -19.33 -26.90 11.39
N VAL A 164 -19.18 -25.97 12.32
CA VAL A 164 -18.27 -26.09 13.46
C VAL A 164 -18.74 -27.29 14.30
N LYS A 165 -17.91 -28.31 14.40
CA LYS A 165 -18.14 -29.39 15.35
C LYS A 165 -17.91 -28.82 16.74
N ASP A 166 -18.99 -28.52 17.45
CA ASP A 166 -18.94 -28.12 18.85
C ASP A 166 -18.34 -29.27 19.68
N LEU A 167 -17.02 -29.24 19.85
CA LEU A 167 -16.30 -30.07 20.79
C LEU A 167 -16.59 -29.69 22.25
N GLY A 168 -17.45 -28.66 22.45
CA GLY A 168 -17.76 -28.08 23.75
C GLY A 168 -18.64 -28.90 24.69
N ALA A 169 -19.19 -30.06 24.28
CA ALA A 169 -20.01 -30.89 25.15
C ALA A 169 -19.22 -31.75 26.17
N ARG A 170 -17.89 -31.78 26.08
CA ARG A 170 -17.03 -32.49 27.05
C ARG A 170 -15.81 -31.63 27.36
N GLY A 171 -15.97 -30.67 28.28
CA GLY A 171 -14.89 -30.17 29.18
C GLY A 171 -13.50 -29.89 28.62
N SER A 172 -13.29 -29.68 27.32
CA SER A 172 -11.98 -29.31 26.82
C SER A 172 -11.86 -27.77 26.81
N ASN A 173 -11.01 -27.24 27.70
CA ASN A 173 -10.60 -25.82 27.74
C ASN A 173 -9.76 -25.41 26.53
N VAL A 174 -10.03 -25.93 25.33
CA VAL A 174 -9.29 -25.61 24.14
C VAL A 174 -9.77 -24.24 23.63
N LYS A 175 -8.92 -23.24 23.75
CA LYS A 175 -9.16 -21.86 23.27
C LYS A 175 -8.65 -21.62 21.86
N ASP A 176 -8.33 -22.69 21.10
CA ASP A 176 -7.89 -22.59 19.72
C ASP A 176 -9.06 -22.25 18.80
N VAL A 177 -8.83 -21.34 17.86
CA VAL A 177 -9.82 -20.95 16.84
C VAL A 177 -9.50 -21.69 15.54
N LYS A 178 -10.47 -22.46 15.04
CA LYS A 178 -10.39 -23.15 13.76
C LYS A 178 -11.59 -22.78 12.89
N LEU A 179 -11.31 -22.14 11.76
CA LEU A 179 -12.30 -21.83 10.74
C LEU A 179 -11.93 -22.66 9.50
N GLU A 180 -12.76 -23.64 9.16
CA GLU A 180 -12.51 -24.57 8.05
C GLU A 180 -13.43 -24.22 6.86
N SER A 181 -12.88 -24.29 5.65
CA SER A 181 -13.58 -24.07 4.38
C SER A 181 -14.39 -22.77 4.35
N VAL A 182 -13.71 -21.67 4.64
CA VAL A 182 -14.32 -20.34 4.66
C VAL A 182 -14.40 -19.80 3.23
N ASP A 183 -15.62 -19.45 2.82
CA ASP A 183 -15.89 -18.71 1.59
C ASP A 183 -16.45 -17.32 1.93
N ILE A 184 -15.88 -16.28 1.36
CA ILE A 184 -16.36 -14.90 1.52
C ILE A 184 -16.55 -14.29 0.14
N SER A 185 -17.73 -13.70 -0.10
CA SER A 185 -18.04 -12.98 -1.34
C SER A 185 -18.70 -11.64 -1.06
N ILE A 186 -18.41 -10.66 -1.91
CA ILE A 186 -19.08 -9.35 -1.93
C ILE A 186 -19.75 -9.18 -3.30
N GLY A 187 -21.06 -9.28 -3.34
CA GLY A 187 -21.79 -9.28 -4.60
C GLY A 187 -21.32 -10.42 -5.52
N THR A 188 -20.80 -10.09 -6.68
CA THR A 188 -20.25 -11.05 -7.65
C THR A 188 -18.78 -11.40 -7.43
N LYS A 189 -18.06 -10.63 -6.59
CA LYS A 189 -16.61 -10.82 -6.37
C LYS A 189 -16.38 -11.77 -5.20
N GLN A 190 -15.77 -12.91 -5.47
CA GLN A 190 -15.31 -13.85 -4.44
C GLN A 190 -13.95 -13.39 -3.89
N LEU A 191 -13.88 -13.19 -2.58
CA LEU A 191 -12.67 -12.75 -1.87
C LEU A 191 -11.86 -13.92 -1.32
N LEU A 192 -12.55 -14.92 -0.75
CA LEU A 192 -11.94 -16.16 -0.24
C LEU A 192 -12.67 -17.37 -0.82
N SER A 193 -11.95 -18.44 -1.07
CA SER A 193 -12.48 -19.71 -1.57
C SER A 193 -11.83 -20.87 -0.83
N CYS A 194 -12.66 -21.66 -0.10
CA CYS A 194 -12.25 -22.83 0.68
C CYS A 194 -10.96 -22.56 1.50
N ALA A 195 -10.93 -21.42 2.20
CA ALA A 195 -9.77 -21.02 2.98
C ALA A 195 -9.88 -21.55 4.42
N ASP A 196 -8.75 -22.06 4.96
CA ASP A 196 -8.67 -22.54 6.34
C ASP A 196 -7.87 -21.55 7.17
N LEU A 197 -8.44 -21.10 8.31
CA LEU A 197 -7.76 -20.23 9.26
C LEU A 197 -7.69 -20.95 10.61
N THR A 198 -6.47 -21.29 11.02
CA THR A 198 -6.21 -21.95 12.31
C THR A 198 -5.35 -21.04 13.19
N MET A 199 -5.84 -20.70 14.38
CA MET A 199 -5.14 -19.87 15.33
C MET A 199 -5.03 -20.60 16.67
N ALA A 200 -3.81 -20.88 17.11
CA ALA A 200 -3.53 -21.47 18.40
C ALA A 200 -3.55 -20.41 19.51
N TYR A 201 -4.05 -20.75 20.68
CA TYR A 201 -4.12 -19.83 21.81
C TYR A 201 -2.75 -19.29 22.24
N GLY A 202 -2.71 -18.00 22.60
CA GLY A 202 -1.50 -17.33 23.04
C GLY A 202 -0.51 -16.97 21.93
N ARG A 203 -0.88 -17.15 20.67
CA ARG A 203 -0.07 -16.72 19.52
C ARG A 203 -0.56 -15.42 18.91
N ARG A 204 0.37 -14.69 18.28
CA ARG A 204 0.12 -13.40 17.65
C ARG A 204 0.27 -13.54 16.15
N TYR A 205 -0.85 -13.41 15.43
CA TYR A 205 -0.95 -13.60 13.99
C TYR A 205 -1.01 -12.24 13.28
N GLY A 206 -0.14 -12.04 12.27
CA GLY A 206 -0.20 -10.91 11.36
C GLY A 206 -0.91 -11.32 10.05
N LEU A 207 -2.02 -10.69 9.71
CA LEU A 207 -2.71 -10.90 8.44
C LEU A 207 -2.19 -9.91 7.40
N VAL A 208 -1.47 -10.43 6.42
CA VAL A 208 -0.79 -9.64 5.38
C VAL A 208 -1.41 -9.94 4.00
N GLY A 209 -1.44 -8.94 3.14
CA GLY A 209 -1.95 -9.03 1.77
C GLY A 209 -2.18 -7.64 1.18
N ARG A 210 -2.36 -7.54 -0.13
CA ARG A 210 -2.59 -6.29 -0.84
C ARG A 210 -3.86 -5.57 -0.37
N ASN A 211 -3.94 -4.27 -0.62
CA ASN A 211 -5.16 -3.51 -0.35
C ASN A 211 -6.31 -3.95 -1.27
N GLY A 212 -7.51 -4.03 -0.69
CA GLY A 212 -8.73 -4.43 -1.42
C GLY A 212 -8.92 -5.93 -1.64
N ILE A 213 -8.06 -6.80 -1.07
CA ILE A 213 -8.21 -8.27 -1.15
C ILE A 213 -9.29 -8.79 -0.19
N GLY A 214 -9.62 -8.04 0.87
CA GLY A 214 -10.65 -8.44 1.83
C GLY A 214 -10.16 -8.69 3.26
N LYS A 215 -8.99 -8.16 3.67
CA LYS A 215 -8.47 -8.28 5.05
C LYS A 215 -9.45 -7.75 6.09
N THR A 216 -9.86 -6.50 5.96
CA THR A 216 -10.85 -5.85 6.85
C THR A 216 -12.20 -6.57 6.81
N THR A 217 -12.61 -7.04 5.62
CA THR A 217 -13.86 -7.81 5.47
C THR A 217 -13.81 -9.11 6.28
N LEU A 218 -12.70 -9.85 6.23
CA LEU A 218 -12.51 -11.06 7.02
C LEU A 218 -12.64 -10.75 8.53
N LEU A 219 -11.96 -9.69 9.03
CA LEU A 219 -12.07 -9.27 10.42
C LEU A 219 -13.51 -8.89 10.80
N THR A 220 -14.21 -8.16 9.93
CA THR A 220 -15.61 -7.77 10.15
C THR A 220 -16.55 -8.98 10.17
N MET A 221 -16.32 -10.00 9.31
CA MET A 221 -17.12 -11.23 9.34
C MET A 221 -16.92 -12.04 10.62
N ILE A 222 -15.69 -12.03 11.13
CA ILE A 222 -15.39 -12.66 12.42
C ILE A 222 -16.03 -11.87 13.57
N SER A 223 -15.91 -10.54 13.58
CA SER A 223 -16.44 -9.69 14.67
C SER A 223 -17.97 -9.63 14.69
N SER A 224 -18.62 -9.67 13.53
CA SER A 224 -20.08 -9.68 13.41
C SER A 224 -20.72 -11.04 13.72
N GLY A 225 -19.92 -12.11 13.95
CA GLY A 225 -20.39 -13.46 14.22
C GLY A 225 -20.97 -14.20 13.01
N GLN A 226 -20.80 -13.68 11.79
CA GLN A 226 -21.15 -14.39 10.55
C GLN A 226 -20.25 -15.61 10.35
N LEU A 227 -18.99 -15.50 10.72
CA LEU A 227 -18.09 -16.65 10.91
C LEU A 227 -18.15 -17.09 12.37
N ARG A 228 -18.62 -18.32 12.58
CA ARG A 228 -18.83 -18.87 13.93
C ARG A 228 -17.51 -19.31 14.54
N ILE A 229 -17.21 -18.76 15.70
CA ILE A 229 -16.10 -19.14 16.56
C ILE A 229 -16.65 -20.01 17.70
N PRO A 230 -15.85 -20.90 18.32
CA PRO A 230 -16.25 -21.65 19.51
C PRO A 230 -16.82 -20.74 20.60
N SER A 231 -17.95 -21.11 21.18
CA SER A 231 -18.77 -20.29 22.10
C SER A 231 -18.10 -19.93 23.43
N GLY A 232 -16.94 -20.51 23.75
CA GLY A 232 -16.18 -20.26 24.99
C GLY A 232 -15.10 -19.20 24.88
N ILE A 233 -14.92 -18.54 23.72
CA ILE A 233 -13.85 -17.58 23.46
C ILE A 233 -14.42 -16.17 23.49
N SER A 234 -13.87 -15.31 24.38
CA SER A 234 -14.19 -13.88 24.36
C SER A 234 -13.46 -13.19 23.21
N LEU A 235 -14.23 -12.55 22.32
CA LEU A 235 -13.72 -11.83 21.15
C LEU A 235 -13.96 -10.33 21.30
N LEU A 236 -13.00 -9.52 20.91
CA LEU A 236 -13.14 -8.09 20.79
C LEU A 236 -12.39 -7.58 19.57
N ALA A 237 -13.09 -6.79 18.75
CA ALA A 237 -12.52 -6.12 17.58
C ALA A 237 -12.41 -4.62 17.84
N VAL A 238 -11.30 -4.03 17.42
CA VAL A 238 -11.13 -2.58 17.41
C VAL A 238 -11.60 -2.07 16.06
N GLU A 239 -12.75 -1.38 16.08
CA GLU A 239 -13.30 -0.72 14.89
C GLU A 239 -12.59 0.61 14.62
N GLN A 240 -12.57 1.03 13.36
CA GLN A 240 -11.86 2.25 12.95
C GLN A 240 -12.53 3.55 13.44
N GLU A 241 -13.83 3.54 13.74
CA GLU A 241 -14.56 4.73 14.19
C GLU A 241 -15.40 4.43 15.42
N VAL A 242 -15.28 5.27 16.45
CA VAL A 242 -16.10 5.25 17.66
C VAL A 242 -16.87 6.55 17.73
N ASP A 243 -18.17 6.45 18.00
CA ASP A 243 -19.02 7.62 18.23
C ASP A 243 -18.57 8.34 19.50
N GLY A 244 -18.52 9.68 19.43
CA GLY A 244 -18.15 10.51 20.59
C GLY A 244 -19.36 10.78 21.46
N ASP A 245 -19.26 10.41 22.75
CA ASP A 245 -20.28 10.63 23.78
C ASP A 245 -19.85 11.71 24.78
N ASP A 246 -20.76 12.12 25.64
CA ASP A 246 -20.49 13.05 26.77
C ASP A 246 -19.73 12.39 27.93
N THR A 247 -19.42 11.09 27.85
CA THR A 247 -18.68 10.35 28.87
C THR A 247 -17.19 10.73 28.87
N ARG A 248 -16.59 10.79 30.06
CA ARG A 248 -15.14 11.03 30.18
C ARG A 248 -14.38 9.84 29.58
N VAL A 249 -13.20 10.14 29.00
CA VAL A 249 -12.35 9.11 28.36
C VAL A 249 -12.06 7.93 29.32
N ILE A 250 -11.69 8.22 30.57
CA ILE A 250 -11.39 7.18 31.56
C ILE A 250 -12.64 6.34 31.92
N ASP A 251 -13.80 6.99 32.05
CA ASP A 251 -15.04 6.29 32.39
C ASP A 251 -15.52 5.42 31.21
N ALA A 252 -15.32 5.89 29.98
CA ALA A 252 -15.62 5.12 28.77
C ALA A 252 -14.77 3.85 28.65
N VAL A 253 -13.50 3.89 29.11
CA VAL A 253 -12.63 2.70 29.17
C VAL A 253 -13.09 1.78 30.29
N LEU A 254 -13.39 2.30 31.48
CA LEU A 254 -13.83 1.48 32.61
C LEU A 254 -15.18 0.80 32.36
N ALA A 255 -16.10 1.45 31.64
CA ALA A 255 -17.42 0.90 31.29
C ALA A 255 -17.34 -0.23 30.24
N SER A 256 -16.21 -0.39 29.55
CA SER A 256 -16.04 -1.46 28.55
C SER A 256 -15.97 -2.87 29.15
N ASP A 257 -15.57 -2.99 30.43
CA ASP A 257 -15.58 -4.26 31.16
C ASP A 257 -16.97 -4.52 31.75
N THR A 258 -17.81 -5.17 30.96
CA THR A 258 -19.20 -5.50 31.33
C THR A 258 -19.28 -6.40 32.59
N ARG A 259 -18.27 -7.25 32.82
CA ARG A 259 -18.19 -8.11 34.01
C ARG A 259 -17.97 -7.28 35.27
N ARG A 260 -17.03 -6.35 35.21
CA ARG A 260 -16.78 -5.37 36.29
C ARG A 260 -18.02 -4.56 36.57
N GLN A 261 -18.67 -4.00 35.53
CA GLN A 261 -19.87 -3.17 35.70
C GLN A 261 -21.02 -3.97 36.34
N ALA A 262 -21.24 -5.20 35.90
CA ALA A 262 -22.26 -6.07 36.50
C ALA A 262 -22.00 -6.39 37.98
N MET A 263 -20.72 -6.48 38.42
CA MET A 263 -20.37 -6.66 39.84
C MET A 263 -20.66 -5.40 40.64
N ILE A 264 -20.30 -4.22 40.14
CA ILE A 264 -20.58 -2.93 40.78
C ILE A 264 -22.11 -2.72 40.88
N ASP A 265 -22.86 -2.99 39.83
CA ASP A 265 -24.31 -2.87 39.83
C ASP A 265 -24.95 -3.84 40.85
N LYS A 266 -24.45 -5.08 40.97
CA LYS A 266 -24.89 -6.01 42.00
C LYS A 266 -24.58 -5.51 43.41
N GLU A 267 -23.39 -4.95 43.63
CA GLU A 267 -23.01 -4.30 44.89
C GLU A 267 -24.00 -3.21 45.27
N HIS A 268 -24.26 -2.28 44.36
CA HIS A 268 -25.22 -1.19 44.59
C HIS A 268 -26.65 -1.73 44.88
N VAL A 269 -27.09 -2.74 44.18
CA VAL A 269 -28.40 -3.36 44.42
C VAL A 269 -28.44 -4.04 45.78
N LEU A 270 -27.41 -4.76 46.20
CA LEU A 270 -27.35 -5.40 47.52
C LEU A 270 -27.25 -4.39 48.64
N GLN A 271 -26.45 -3.33 48.51
CA GLN A 271 -26.37 -2.22 49.47
C GLN A 271 -27.70 -1.48 49.57
N ALA A 272 -28.37 -1.18 48.43
CA ALA A 272 -29.69 -0.53 48.46
C ALA A 272 -30.77 -1.42 49.10
N ARG A 273 -30.67 -2.75 49.01
CA ARG A 273 -31.55 -3.69 49.68
C ARG A 273 -31.31 -3.71 51.20
N LEU A 274 -30.03 -3.73 51.59
CA LEU A 274 -29.62 -3.71 53.01
C LEU A 274 -30.07 -2.43 53.76
N ASN A 275 -30.15 -1.30 53.04
CA ASN A 275 -30.57 0.00 53.61
C ASN A 275 -32.09 0.19 53.74
N LYS A 276 -32.93 -0.79 53.36
CA LYS A 276 -34.37 -0.69 53.55
C LYS A 276 -34.75 -1.01 55.01
N GLU A 277 -35.65 -0.20 55.61
CA GLU A 277 -35.99 -0.24 57.05
C GLU A 277 -36.82 -1.45 57.51
N ASN A 278 -37.47 -2.24 56.60
CA ASN A 278 -38.35 -3.35 56.95
C ASN A 278 -37.89 -4.69 56.37
N ILE A 279 -36.77 -5.24 56.92
CA ILE A 279 -36.22 -6.51 56.41
C ILE A 279 -36.07 -7.51 57.57
N SER A 280 -36.38 -8.79 57.33
CA SER A 280 -36.17 -9.85 58.29
C SER A 280 -34.65 -10.11 58.50
N GLU A 281 -34.26 -10.47 59.73
CA GLU A 281 -32.86 -10.71 60.08
C GLU A 281 -32.22 -11.85 59.23
N ASN A 282 -32.99 -12.84 58.86
CA ASN A 282 -32.54 -13.95 58.01
C ASN A 282 -32.21 -13.50 56.60
N GLU A 283 -32.92 -12.52 56.04
CA GLU A 283 -32.66 -11.94 54.74
C GLU A 283 -31.46 -11.01 54.75
N LYS A 284 -31.29 -10.22 55.83
CA LYS A 284 -30.08 -9.40 56.02
C LYS A 284 -28.81 -10.24 56.04
N ASN A 285 -28.82 -11.36 56.80
CA ASN A 285 -27.69 -12.26 56.89
C ASN A 285 -27.32 -12.88 55.53
N LYS A 286 -28.33 -13.30 54.74
CA LYS A 286 -28.11 -13.84 53.36
C LYS A 286 -27.48 -12.79 52.45
N TRP A 287 -27.97 -11.56 52.47
CA TRP A 287 -27.41 -10.48 51.65
C TRP A 287 -26.01 -10.03 52.08
N HIS A 288 -25.71 -10.11 53.42
CA HIS A 288 -24.36 -9.91 53.91
C HIS A 288 -23.42 -11.00 53.46
N ASP A 289 -23.83 -12.27 53.44
CA ASP A 289 -23.04 -13.37 52.92
C ASP A 289 -22.80 -13.26 51.41
N GLU A 290 -23.84 -12.84 50.65
CA GLU A 290 -23.72 -12.57 49.22
C GLU A 290 -22.78 -11.41 48.92
N LEU A 291 -22.85 -10.33 49.72
CA LEU A 291 -21.99 -9.17 49.61
C LEU A 291 -20.52 -9.51 49.95
N ALA A 292 -20.31 -10.32 51.00
CA ALA A 292 -18.96 -10.78 51.36
C ALA A 292 -18.34 -11.65 50.24
N LYS A 293 -19.12 -12.55 49.61
CA LYS A 293 -18.66 -13.32 48.44
C LYS A 293 -18.34 -12.41 47.27
N LEU A 294 -19.17 -11.42 46.99
CA LEU A 294 -18.95 -10.46 45.90
C LEU A 294 -17.66 -9.64 46.17
N TYR A 295 -17.41 -9.18 47.39
CA TYR A 295 -16.18 -8.49 47.71
C TYR A 295 -14.95 -9.37 47.56
N HIS A 296 -15.03 -10.65 47.93
CA HIS A 296 -13.92 -11.58 47.72
C HIS A 296 -13.66 -11.83 46.22
N GLU A 297 -14.73 -11.92 45.39
CA GLU A 297 -14.57 -11.98 43.93
C GLU A 297 -13.98 -10.68 43.38
N MET A 298 -14.43 -9.52 43.84
CA MET A 298 -13.89 -8.22 43.42
C MET A 298 -12.41 -8.05 43.79
N GLU A 299 -12.02 -8.48 44.97
CA GLU A 299 -10.63 -8.47 45.43
C GLU A 299 -9.75 -9.43 44.62
N SER A 300 -10.24 -10.64 44.35
CA SER A 300 -9.52 -11.63 43.51
C SER A 300 -9.25 -11.11 42.10
N LEU A 301 -10.15 -10.30 41.54
CA LEU A 301 -10.05 -9.65 40.23
C LEU A 301 -9.31 -8.31 40.28
N GLN A 302 -8.86 -7.86 41.47
CA GLN A 302 -8.16 -6.58 41.68
C GLN A 302 -8.91 -5.36 41.09
N LEU A 303 -10.23 -5.30 41.28
CA LEU A 303 -11.06 -4.25 40.71
C LEU A 303 -10.69 -2.84 41.20
N ASP A 304 -10.12 -2.73 42.37
CA ASP A 304 -9.63 -1.47 42.93
C ASP A 304 -8.47 -0.86 42.14
N LYS A 305 -7.68 -1.70 41.48
CA LYS A 305 -6.57 -1.28 40.59
C LYS A 305 -7.02 -0.96 39.16
N ALA A 306 -8.28 -1.24 38.82
CA ALA A 306 -8.80 -1.02 37.48
C ALA A 306 -8.69 0.45 36.99
N PRO A 307 -8.99 1.49 37.81
CA PRO A 307 -8.81 2.88 37.37
C PRO A 307 -7.34 3.22 37.08
N ALA A 308 -6.41 2.73 37.91
CA ALA A 308 -4.97 2.97 37.71
C ALA A 308 -4.49 2.25 36.40
N ARG A 309 -4.95 1.03 36.17
CA ARG A 309 -4.64 0.28 34.93
C ARG A 309 -5.21 0.98 33.69
N ALA A 310 -6.45 1.48 33.74
CA ALA A 310 -7.04 2.25 32.65
C ALA A 310 -6.27 3.54 32.39
N ALA A 311 -5.88 4.27 33.42
CA ALA A 311 -5.08 5.50 33.33
C ALA A 311 -3.70 5.22 32.71
N SER A 312 -3.04 4.11 33.10
CA SER A 312 -1.74 3.70 32.54
C SER A 312 -1.85 3.35 31.05
N ILE A 313 -2.89 2.63 30.63
CA ILE A 313 -3.13 2.30 29.21
C ILE A 313 -3.37 3.60 28.43
N LEU A 314 -4.22 4.48 28.90
CA LEU A 314 -4.50 5.77 28.26
C LEU A 314 -3.25 6.64 28.13
N TYR A 315 -2.43 6.68 29.18
CA TYR A 315 -1.17 7.44 29.18
C TYR A 315 -0.18 6.85 28.15
N GLY A 316 -0.09 5.53 28.06
CA GLY A 316 0.71 4.83 27.05
C GLY A 316 0.29 5.17 25.62
N LEU A 317 -1.01 5.35 25.39
CA LEU A 317 -1.57 5.77 24.09
C LEU A 317 -1.51 7.29 23.84
N GLY A 318 -0.89 8.07 24.76
CA GLY A 318 -0.61 9.49 24.59
C GLY A 318 -1.59 10.45 25.26
N PHE A 319 -2.58 9.97 26.05
CA PHE A 319 -3.50 10.85 26.78
C PHE A 319 -2.84 11.40 28.04
N THR A 320 -2.76 12.70 28.16
CA THR A 320 -2.35 13.35 29.39
C THR A 320 -3.40 13.16 30.49
N PRO A 321 -3.03 13.27 31.80
CA PRO A 321 -3.98 13.12 32.93
C PRO A 321 -5.18 14.08 32.87
N ASP A 322 -5.01 15.27 32.26
CA ASP A 322 -6.09 16.24 32.09
C ASP A 322 -7.01 15.87 30.91
N GLU A 323 -6.46 15.32 29.84
CA GLU A 323 -7.24 14.84 28.69
C GLU A 323 -8.07 13.59 29.03
N GLN A 324 -7.59 12.73 29.95
CA GLN A 324 -8.34 11.56 30.39
C GLN A 324 -9.68 11.95 31.10
N LYS A 325 -9.79 13.17 31.61
CA LYS A 325 -11.00 13.68 32.29
C LYS A 325 -11.98 14.37 31.32
N LYS A 326 -11.57 14.65 30.07
CA LYS A 326 -12.42 15.31 29.08
C LYS A 326 -13.44 14.35 28.47
N PRO A 327 -14.60 14.87 28.02
CA PRO A 327 -15.59 14.05 27.31
C PRO A 327 -15.06 13.58 25.94
N THR A 328 -15.45 12.37 25.51
CA THR A 328 -14.95 11.77 24.26
C THR A 328 -15.35 12.53 23.01
N LYS A 329 -16.43 13.31 23.04
CA LYS A 329 -16.88 14.13 21.90
C LYS A 329 -15.93 15.28 21.53
N GLU A 330 -15.12 15.77 22.48
CA GLU A 330 -14.17 16.87 22.23
C GLU A 330 -12.96 16.40 21.41
N PHE A 331 -12.78 15.11 21.23
CA PHE A 331 -11.63 14.54 20.56
C PHE A 331 -11.89 14.28 19.08
N SER A 332 -10.84 14.44 18.27
CA SER A 332 -10.86 14.09 16.84
C SER A 332 -11.03 12.58 16.63
N GLY A 333 -11.37 12.17 15.40
CA GLY A 333 -11.56 10.76 15.05
C GLY A 333 -10.37 9.87 15.42
N GLY A 334 -9.14 10.32 15.19
CA GLY A 334 -7.93 9.58 15.55
C GLY A 334 -7.77 9.37 17.06
N TRP A 335 -8.12 10.37 17.88
CA TRP A 335 -8.09 10.24 19.33
C TRP A 335 -9.21 9.32 19.83
N ARG A 336 -10.39 9.35 19.21
CA ARG A 336 -11.49 8.43 19.53
C ARG A 336 -11.12 6.97 19.20
N MET A 337 -10.37 6.74 18.11
CA MET A 337 -9.83 5.42 17.80
C MET A 337 -8.85 4.94 18.89
N ARG A 338 -8.01 5.83 19.46
CA ARG A 338 -7.14 5.48 20.59
C ARG A 338 -7.95 5.09 21.83
N VAL A 339 -9.09 5.74 22.08
CA VAL A 339 -10.01 5.33 23.16
C VAL A 339 -10.58 3.93 22.90
N ALA A 340 -10.96 3.61 21.65
CA ALA A 340 -11.41 2.27 21.28
C ALA A 340 -10.34 1.21 21.52
N LEU A 341 -9.09 1.53 21.12
CA LEU A 341 -7.95 0.65 21.40
C LEU A 341 -7.71 0.48 22.90
N ALA A 342 -7.78 1.57 23.69
CA ALA A 342 -7.67 1.50 25.14
C ALA A 342 -8.72 0.60 25.78
N ARG A 343 -9.97 0.70 25.32
CA ARG A 343 -11.09 -0.18 25.75
C ARG A 343 -10.78 -1.65 25.49
N ALA A 344 -10.28 -1.96 24.30
CA ALA A 344 -9.94 -3.33 23.91
C ALA A 344 -8.78 -3.89 24.76
N LEU A 345 -7.74 -3.10 24.98
CA LEU A 345 -6.58 -3.50 25.80
C LEU A 345 -6.95 -3.64 27.29
N PHE A 346 -7.90 -2.86 27.76
CA PHE A 346 -8.36 -2.92 29.15
C PHE A 346 -9.14 -4.21 29.46
N VAL A 347 -10.02 -4.63 28.55
CA VAL A 347 -10.89 -5.83 28.71
C VAL A 347 -10.11 -7.13 28.69
N LYS A 348 -8.98 -7.20 27.95
CA LYS A 348 -8.15 -8.39 27.75
C LYS A 348 -8.92 -9.62 27.26
N PRO A 349 -9.52 -9.57 26.05
CA PRO A 349 -10.23 -10.71 25.48
C PRO A 349 -9.28 -11.88 25.14
N ASP A 350 -9.83 -13.10 25.00
CA ASP A 350 -9.10 -14.28 24.54
C ASP A 350 -8.63 -14.16 23.10
N LEU A 351 -9.43 -13.53 22.24
CA LEU A 351 -9.08 -13.18 20.85
C LEU A 351 -9.27 -11.68 20.61
N LEU A 352 -8.17 -11.02 20.33
CA LEU A 352 -8.12 -9.60 20.01
C LEU A 352 -7.93 -9.42 18.49
N LEU A 353 -8.86 -8.70 17.85
CA LEU A 353 -8.79 -8.35 16.44
C LEU A 353 -8.41 -6.88 16.29
N LEU A 354 -7.31 -6.61 15.58
CA LEU A 354 -6.80 -5.26 15.36
C LEU A 354 -6.73 -5.00 13.84
N ASP A 355 -7.42 -3.96 13.38
CA ASP A 355 -7.35 -3.51 11.99
C ASP A 355 -6.59 -2.19 11.92
N GLU A 356 -5.37 -2.23 11.39
CA GLU A 356 -4.45 -1.09 11.25
C GLU A 356 -4.27 -0.28 12.57
N PRO A 357 -3.86 -0.91 13.69
CA PRO A 357 -3.80 -0.24 14.98
C PRO A 357 -2.75 0.87 15.05
N THR A 358 -1.75 0.85 14.16
CA THR A 358 -0.67 1.85 14.07
C THR A 358 -1.12 3.14 13.40
N ASN A 359 -2.19 3.10 12.61
CA ASN A 359 -2.73 4.29 11.99
C ASN A 359 -3.18 5.29 13.07
N MET A 360 -2.88 6.57 12.89
CA MET A 360 -3.19 7.66 13.82
C MET A 360 -2.44 7.63 15.18
N LEU A 361 -1.54 6.67 15.39
CA LEU A 361 -0.64 6.66 16.54
C LEU A 361 0.65 7.42 16.19
N ASP A 362 1.23 8.11 17.19
CA ASP A 362 2.59 8.61 17.07
C ASP A 362 3.60 7.51 17.43
N MET A 363 4.86 7.68 17.05
CA MET A 363 5.91 6.67 17.27
C MET A 363 6.04 6.26 18.74
N ARG A 364 5.79 7.19 19.70
CA ARG A 364 5.82 6.89 21.13
C ARG A 364 4.72 5.89 21.52
N ALA A 365 3.49 6.14 21.05
CA ALA A 365 2.35 5.27 21.31
C ALA A 365 2.51 3.91 20.60
N VAL A 366 3.11 3.86 19.41
CA VAL A 366 3.42 2.61 18.70
C VAL A 366 4.40 1.78 19.52
N TYR A 367 5.52 2.33 19.99
CA TYR A 367 6.49 1.60 20.82
C TYR A 367 5.91 1.09 22.14
N TRP A 368 5.05 1.91 22.76
CA TRP A 368 4.35 1.46 23.97
C TRP A 368 3.39 0.29 23.65
N LEU A 369 2.65 0.39 22.55
CA LEU A 369 1.72 -0.65 22.10
C LEU A 369 2.46 -1.95 21.77
N GLU A 370 3.61 -1.89 21.08
CA GLU A 370 4.48 -3.04 20.80
C GLU A 370 4.84 -3.77 22.10
N GLY A 371 5.37 -3.03 23.08
CA GLY A 371 5.75 -3.60 24.38
C GLY A 371 4.57 -4.22 25.14
N HIS A 372 3.38 -3.60 25.04
CA HIS A 372 2.17 -4.12 25.68
C HIS A 372 1.64 -5.39 25.00
N LEU A 373 1.62 -5.43 23.66
CA LEU A 373 1.15 -6.59 22.89
C LEU A 373 2.15 -7.77 22.90
N GLN A 374 3.46 -7.52 23.08
CA GLN A 374 4.44 -8.60 23.30
C GLN A 374 4.17 -9.40 24.56
N GLN A 375 3.63 -8.77 25.61
CA GLN A 375 3.27 -9.40 26.88
C GLN A 375 1.82 -9.93 26.89
N TRP A 376 1.13 -9.91 25.76
CA TRP A 376 -0.27 -10.34 25.67
C TRP A 376 -0.40 -11.86 25.80
N GLU A 377 -1.23 -12.31 26.72
CA GLU A 377 -1.43 -13.74 27.01
C GLU A 377 -2.43 -14.41 26.05
N GLY A 378 -3.38 -13.64 25.49
CA GLY A 378 -4.40 -14.12 24.57
C GLY A 378 -3.89 -14.21 23.14
N THR A 379 -4.77 -14.64 22.24
CA THR A 379 -4.52 -14.67 20.79
C THR A 379 -4.77 -13.30 20.17
N ILE A 380 -3.88 -12.87 19.28
CA ILE A 380 -4.02 -11.63 18.53
C ILE A 380 -4.07 -11.96 17.04
N LEU A 381 -5.02 -11.34 16.32
CA LEU A 381 -5.02 -11.27 14.87
C LEU A 381 -4.97 -9.80 14.46
N THR A 382 -3.83 -9.37 13.94
CA THR A 382 -3.62 -7.97 13.53
C THR A 382 -3.44 -7.85 12.02
N VAL A 383 -4.09 -6.87 11.43
CA VAL A 383 -3.79 -6.36 10.11
C VAL A 383 -2.94 -5.13 10.29
N SER A 384 -1.76 -5.07 9.68
CA SER A 384 -0.95 -3.85 9.64
C SER A 384 -0.11 -3.79 8.37
N HIS A 385 0.17 -2.57 7.93
CA HIS A 385 1.08 -2.27 6.83
C HIS A 385 2.47 -1.86 7.32
N ASP A 386 2.68 -1.76 8.64
CA ASP A 386 3.98 -1.47 9.25
C ASP A 386 4.77 -2.78 9.44
N ARG A 387 5.86 -2.93 8.66
CA ARG A 387 6.74 -4.11 8.71
C ARG A 387 7.41 -4.28 10.07
N LYS A 388 7.87 -3.18 10.69
CA LYS A 388 8.57 -3.25 11.96
C LYS A 388 7.63 -3.67 13.07
N PHE A 389 6.44 -3.09 13.11
CA PHE A 389 5.39 -3.49 14.05
C PHE A 389 5.05 -4.98 13.93
N LEU A 390 4.88 -5.50 12.71
CA LEU A 390 4.64 -6.93 12.48
C LEU A 390 5.83 -7.79 12.92
N ASN A 391 7.07 -7.36 12.69
CA ASN A 391 8.26 -8.09 13.10
C ASN A 391 8.40 -8.20 14.62
N GLU A 392 8.09 -7.13 15.34
CA GLU A 392 8.23 -7.08 16.80
C GLU A 392 7.11 -7.84 17.52
N ILE A 393 5.91 -7.90 16.96
CA ILE A 393 4.75 -8.47 17.65
C ILE A 393 4.45 -9.90 17.18
N CYS A 394 4.44 -10.15 15.86
CA CYS A 394 3.87 -11.38 15.31
C CYS A 394 4.79 -12.59 15.54
N THR A 395 4.18 -13.69 15.95
CA THR A 395 4.83 -15.01 16.02
C THR A 395 4.59 -15.82 14.76
N ASP A 396 3.50 -15.54 14.05
CA ASP A 396 3.08 -16.22 12.83
C ASP A 396 2.47 -15.22 11.87
N ILE A 397 2.64 -15.43 10.56
CA ILE A 397 2.05 -14.60 9.51
C ILE A 397 1.06 -15.42 8.70
N VAL A 398 -0.11 -14.84 8.47
CA VAL A 398 -1.14 -15.37 7.58
C VAL A 398 -1.17 -14.50 6.32
N HIS A 399 -0.80 -15.09 5.19
CA HIS A 399 -0.76 -14.38 3.91
C HIS A 399 -2.05 -14.65 3.12
N LEU A 400 -2.78 -13.58 2.84
CA LEU A 400 -3.96 -13.60 2.01
C LEU A 400 -3.57 -13.28 0.57
N HIS A 401 -3.58 -14.30 -0.31
CA HIS A 401 -3.29 -14.14 -1.73
C HIS A 401 -4.13 -15.11 -2.56
N THR A 402 -4.40 -14.80 -3.81
CA THR A 402 -5.15 -15.65 -4.76
C THR A 402 -6.38 -16.35 -4.15
N ARG A 403 -7.14 -15.62 -3.30
CA ARG A 403 -8.35 -16.09 -2.58
C ARG A 403 -8.09 -17.23 -1.59
N ARG A 404 -6.83 -17.42 -1.12
CA ARG A 404 -6.41 -18.44 -0.15
C ARG A 404 -5.68 -17.80 1.03
N LEU A 405 -5.62 -18.52 2.13
CA LEU A 405 -4.87 -18.15 3.31
C LEU A 405 -3.72 -19.13 3.49
N ASP A 406 -2.50 -18.63 3.41
CA ASP A 406 -1.29 -19.40 3.66
C ASP A 406 -0.69 -19.02 5.01
N HIS A 407 -0.35 -20.03 5.82
CA HIS A 407 0.25 -19.84 7.13
C HIS A 407 1.77 -19.98 7.08
N TYR A 408 2.46 -19.00 7.65
CA TYR A 408 3.92 -18.99 7.81
C TYR A 408 4.28 -18.81 9.27
N ARG A 409 5.18 -19.64 9.78
CA ARG A 409 5.70 -19.49 11.14
C ARG A 409 6.88 -18.52 11.14
N GLY A 410 6.93 -17.66 12.13
CA GLY A 410 7.96 -16.64 12.27
C GLY A 410 7.43 -15.24 12.06
N ASN A 411 8.35 -14.26 12.11
CA ASN A 411 8.08 -12.85 11.91
C ASN A 411 7.95 -12.51 10.42
N TYR A 412 7.69 -11.24 10.13
CA TYR A 412 7.48 -10.75 8.76
C TYR A 412 8.70 -10.97 7.84
N ASP A 413 9.92 -10.76 8.35
CA ASP A 413 11.15 -10.96 7.56
C ASP A 413 11.35 -12.44 7.17
N THR A 414 11.04 -13.36 8.10
CA THR A 414 11.08 -14.80 7.83
C THR A 414 10.04 -15.20 6.79
N PHE A 415 8.83 -14.62 6.89
CA PHE A 415 7.77 -14.80 5.91
C PHE A 415 8.21 -14.33 4.50
N GLU A 416 8.77 -13.11 4.38
CA GLU A 416 9.19 -12.54 3.10
C GLU A 416 10.28 -13.41 2.45
N LYS A 417 11.25 -13.89 3.23
CA LYS A 417 12.28 -14.81 2.77
C LYS A 417 11.70 -16.13 2.25
N THR A 418 10.87 -16.76 3.08
CA THR A 418 10.27 -18.06 2.75
C THR A 418 9.34 -17.95 1.54
N MET A 419 8.59 -16.85 1.42
CA MET A 419 7.73 -16.58 0.29
C MET A 419 8.55 -16.43 -1.02
N LYS A 420 9.63 -15.64 -0.99
CA LYS A 420 10.54 -15.47 -2.16
C LYS A 420 11.18 -16.79 -2.57
N GLU A 421 11.62 -17.61 -1.61
CA GLU A 421 12.19 -18.94 -1.86
C GLU A 421 11.17 -19.87 -2.51
N LYS A 422 9.94 -19.93 -1.98
CA LYS A 422 8.85 -20.74 -2.55
C LYS A 422 8.49 -20.30 -3.97
N LEU A 423 8.34 -18.98 -4.22
CA LEU A 423 8.04 -18.45 -5.55
C LEU A 423 9.15 -18.79 -6.55
N THR A 424 10.42 -18.65 -6.14
CA THR A 424 11.57 -18.99 -6.99
C THR A 424 11.60 -20.49 -7.28
N GLN A 425 11.32 -21.33 -6.29
CA GLN A 425 11.25 -22.78 -6.47
C GLN A 425 10.09 -23.15 -7.42
N GLN A 426 8.90 -22.62 -7.23
CA GLN A 426 7.73 -22.86 -8.08
C GLN A 426 8.00 -22.43 -9.52
N GLN A 427 8.67 -21.30 -9.73
CA GLN A 427 9.06 -20.82 -11.05
C GLN A 427 10.04 -21.81 -11.72
N ARG A 428 11.07 -22.27 -11.01
CA ARG A 428 12.02 -23.26 -11.51
C ARG A 428 11.34 -24.59 -11.87
N GLU A 429 10.43 -25.07 -11.03
CA GLU A 429 9.66 -26.29 -11.27
C GLU A 429 8.77 -26.14 -12.52
N TYR A 430 8.13 -24.98 -12.68
CA TYR A 430 7.34 -24.65 -13.86
C TYR A 430 8.19 -24.63 -15.14
N GLU A 431 9.32 -23.93 -15.14
CA GLU A 431 10.25 -23.86 -16.27
C GLU A 431 10.81 -25.25 -16.64
N ALA A 432 11.22 -26.03 -15.65
CA ALA A 432 11.69 -27.39 -15.85
C ALA A 432 10.59 -28.29 -16.47
N GLN A 433 9.35 -28.15 -15.98
CA GLN A 433 8.22 -28.89 -16.55
C GLN A 433 7.90 -28.45 -17.99
N GLN A 434 7.95 -27.14 -18.28
CA GLN A 434 7.76 -26.62 -19.64
C GLN A 434 8.82 -27.15 -20.60
N THR A 435 10.08 -27.11 -20.20
CA THR A 435 11.19 -27.67 -20.99
C THR A 435 10.99 -29.16 -21.23
N LEU A 436 10.60 -29.93 -20.22
CA LEU A 436 10.30 -31.35 -20.37
C LEU A 436 9.12 -31.60 -21.34
N ARG A 437 8.07 -30.77 -21.25
CA ARG A 437 6.92 -30.84 -22.16
C ARG A 437 7.33 -30.54 -23.59
N GLN A 438 8.12 -29.50 -23.82
CA GLN A 438 8.61 -29.16 -25.17
C GLN A 438 9.45 -30.27 -25.76
N HIS A 439 10.48 -30.77 -25.06
CA HIS A 439 11.29 -31.88 -25.54
C HIS A 439 10.49 -33.15 -25.82
N THR A 440 9.51 -33.44 -24.98
CA THR A 440 8.68 -34.63 -25.17
C THR A 440 7.74 -34.44 -26.37
N GLN A 441 7.20 -33.23 -26.58
CA GLN A 441 6.35 -32.89 -27.71
C GLN A 441 7.15 -32.94 -29.02
N GLU A 442 8.34 -32.36 -29.06
CA GLU A 442 9.25 -32.44 -30.24
C GLU A 442 9.56 -33.88 -30.62
N PHE A 443 9.82 -34.74 -29.61
CA PHE A 443 10.02 -36.16 -29.85
C PHE A 443 8.78 -36.82 -30.46
N ILE A 444 7.58 -36.52 -29.93
CA ILE A 444 6.31 -37.05 -30.43
C ILE A 444 6.12 -36.61 -31.89
N ASP A 445 6.31 -35.33 -32.20
CA ASP A 445 6.08 -34.76 -33.50
C ASP A 445 7.07 -35.33 -34.53
N LYS A 446 8.35 -35.49 -34.15
CA LYS A 446 9.39 -36.08 -35.01
C LYS A 446 9.14 -37.56 -35.35
N PHE A 447 8.55 -38.32 -34.41
CA PHE A 447 8.41 -39.78 -34.58
C PHE A 447 6.96 -40.25 -34.72
N ARG A 448 5.97 -39.38 -34.75
CA ARG A 448 4.53 -39.67 -34.81
C ARG A 448 4.14 -40.61 -35.95
N TYR A 449 4.79 -40.48 -37.11
CA TYR A 449 4.50 -41.27 -38.32
C TYR A 449 5.40 -42.49 -38.48
N ASN A 450 6.28 -42.81 -37.54
CA ASN A 450 7.20 -43.92 -37.62
C ASN A 450 6.62 -45.16 -36.92
N ALA A 451 6.14 -46.14 -37.69
CA ALA A 451 5.52 -47.37 -37.20
C ALA A 451 6.42 -48.15 -36.21
N LYS A 452 7.76 -48.16 -36.43
CA LYS A 452 8.70 -48.85 -35.57
C LYS A 452 8.84 -48.23 -34.19
N ARG A 453 8.45 -46.95 -34.01
CA ARG A 453 8.54 -46.19 -32.75
C ARG A 453 7.18 -45.87 -32.14
N ALA A 454 6.07 -46.37 -32.68
CA ALA A 454 4.72 -46.10 -32.25
C ALA A 454 4.48 -46.35 -30.73
N ALA A 455 5.01 -47.46 -30.22
CA ALA A 455 4.90 -47.80 -28.78
C ALA A 455 5.62 -46.77 -27.86
N MET A 456 6.80 -46.27 -28.29
CA MET A 456 7.55 -45.24 -27.59
C MET A 456 6.82 -43.90 -27.59
N VAL A 457 6.24 -43.51 -28.71
CA VAL A 457 5.45 -42.28 -28.87
C VAL A 457 4.21 -42.33 -27.98
N GLN A 458 3.48 -43.46 -27.96
CA GLN A 458 2.33 -43.63 -27.07
C GLN A 458 2.71 -43.56 -25.57
N SER A 459 3.85 -44.15 -25.19
CA SER A 459 4.37 -44.04 -23.84
C SER A 459 4.66 -42.58 -23.42
N ARG A 460 5.23 -41.81 -24.37
CA ARG A 460 5.52 -40.37 -24.14
C ARG A 460 4.23 -39.51 -24.04
N ILE A 461 3.23 -39.80 -24.87
CA ILE A 461 1.92 -39.13 -24.78
C ILE A 461 1.27 -39.41 -23.42
N LYS A 462 1.23 -40.67 -22.98
CA LYS A 462 0.70 -41.04 -21.65
C LYS A 462 1.50 -40.39 -20.49
N MET A 463 2.81 -40.18 -20.68
CA MET A 463 3.63 -39.45 -19.70
C MET A 463 3.22 -37.98 -19.62
N LEU A 464 3.00 -37.31 -20.78
CA LEU A 464 2.53 -35.91 -20.82
C LEU A 464 1.15 -35.73 -20.17
N GLU A 465 0.24 -36.68 -20.42
CA GLU A 465 -1.11 -36.67 -19.85
C GLU A 465 -1.11 -36.82 -18.31
N LYS A 466 -0.13 -37.56 -17.78
CA LYS A 466 0.03 -37.77 -16.33
C LYS A 466 0.71 -36.63 -15.58
N LEU A 467 1.40 -35.73 -16.30
CA LEU A 467 2.06 -34.60 -15.67
C LEU A 467 1.04 -33.63 -15.09
N PRO A 468 1.17 -33.23 -13.81
CA PRO A 468 0.28 -32.26 -13.20
C PRO A 468 0.38 -30.93 -13.98
N VAL A 469 -0.75 -30.22 -14.05
CA VAL A 469 -0.76 -28.87 -14.66
C VAL A 469 -0.20 -27.92 -13.61
N LEU A 470 1.04 -27.47 -13.78
CA LEU A 470 1.60 -26.38 -13.00
C LEU A 470 1.18 -25.06 -13.64
N HIS A 471 0.76 -24.13 -12.82
CA HIS A 471 0.47 -22.76 -13.26
C HIS A 471 1.73 -21.93 -13.14
N ALA A 472 1.95 -21.06 -14.12
CA ALA A 472 3.00 -20.04 -14.02
C ALA A 472 2.78 -19.21 -12.76
N VAL A 473 3.86 -18.80 -12.13
CA VAL A 473 3.78 -17.84 -11.02
C VAL A 473 3.30 -16.52 -11.65
N GLU A 474 2.09 -16.12 -11.31
CA GLU A 474 1.61 -14.77 -11.62
C GLU A 474 2.37 -13.81 -10.70
N LEU A 475 3.53 -13.34 -11.16
CA LEU A 475 4.22 -12.24 -10.52
C LEU A 475 3.38 -10.99 -10.81
N ASP A 476 2.77 -10.47 -9.77
CA ASP A 476 2.14 -9.16 -9.88
C ASP A 476 3.21 -8.15 -10.29
N ALA A 477 2.89 -7.28 -11.24
CA ALA A 477 3.82 -6.26 -11.69
C ALA A 477 4.27 -5.39 -10.52
N ASP A 478 5.59 -5.20 -10.38
CA ASP A 478 6.15 -4.33 -9.37
C ASP A 478 5.61 -2.91 -9.55
N ILE A 479 5.13 -2.33 -8.46
CA ILE A 479 4.67 -0.96 -8.45
C ILE A 479 5.91 -0.07 -8.46
N ILE A 480 6.12 0.66 -9.54
CA ILE A 480 7.24 1.59 -9.66
C ILE A 480 6.69 3.00 -9.71
N PHE A 481 7.07 3.82 -8.73
CA PHE A 481 6.76 5.25 -8.74
C PHE A 481 7.87 6.04 -9.41
N LYS A 482 7.49 7.06 -10.19
CA LYS A 482 8.43 7.94 -10.87
C LYS A 482 7.99 9.38 -10.73
N PHE A 483 8.77 10.15 -9.94
CA PHE A 483 8.65 11.60 -9.97
C PHE A 483 9.46 12.19 -11.13
N PRO A 484 9.01 13.33 -11.71
CA PRO A 484 9.74 13.99 -12.77
C PRO A 484 11.11 14.50 -12.27
N GLN A 485 12.09 14.52 -13.15
CA GLN A 485 13.38 15.17 -12.85
C GLN A 485 13.20 16.67 -12.78
N CYS A 486 13.81 17.31 -11.81
CA CYS A 486 13.67 18.73 -11.57
C CYS A 486 15.02 19.47 -11.69
N GLU A 487 14.94 20.79 -11.90
CA GLU A 487 16.08 21.67 -11.83
C GLU A 487 16.55 21.82 -10.38
N VAL A 488 17.86 21.69 -10.16
CA VAL A 488 18.47 21.88 -8.85
C VAL A 488 18.44 23.35 -8.47
N LEU A 489 17.90 23.66 -7.29
CA LEU A 489 17.82 25.01 -6.76
C LEU A 489 19.15 25.43 -6.10
N ASN A 490 19.40 26.73 -6.08
CA ASN A 490 20.50 27.30 -5.29
C ASN A 490 20.06 27.46 -3.82
N ASN A 491 20.98 27.21 -2.90
CA ASN A 491 20.78 27.35 -1.46
C ASN A 491 20.81 28.84 -1.02
N PRO A 492 20.06 29.23 0.05
CA PRO A 492 19.06 28.46 0.78
C PRO A 492 17.74 28.34 0.00
N VAL A 493 16.95 27.27 0.27
CA VAL A 493 15.69 27.02 -0.43
C VAL A 493 14.49 27.52 0.38
N LEU A 494 14.37 27.06 1.62
CA LEU A 494 13.39 27.50 2.60
C LEU A 494 14.12 27.79 3.91
N GLN A 495 13.85 28.94 4.50
CA GLN A 495 14.47 29.35 5.75
C GLN A 495 13.46 30.06 6.64
N LEU A 496 13.46 29.70 7.90
CA LEU A 496 12.70 30.36 8.98
C LEU A 496 13.69 30.98 9.94
N ASP A 497 13.64 32.30 10.10
CA ASP A 497 14.56 33.06 10.94
C ASP A 497 13.80 33.65 12.14
N ASP A 498 14.15 33.21 13.35
CA ASP A 498 13.59 33.64 14.62
C ASP A 498 12.05 33.61 14.68
N VAL A 499 11.44 32.59 14.00
CA VAL A 499 10.00 32.48 13.86
C VAL A 499 9.35 32.02 15.15
N SER A 500 8.34 32.80 15.58
CA SER A 500 7.44 32.43 16.67
C SER A 500 6.00 32.47 16.16
N PHE A 501 5.20 31.47 16.54
CA PHE A 501 3.85 31.34 16.03
C PHE A 501 2.83 30.97 17.11
N ARG A 502 1.65 31.56 17.00
CA ARG A 502 0.42 31.23 17.75
C ARG A 502 -0.80 31.44 16.87
N TYR A 503 -1.84 30.66 17.06
CA TYR A 503 -3.08 30.76 16.26
C TYR A 503 -3.91 32.00 16.61
N ASN A 504 -4.03 32.31 17.90
CA ASN A 504 -4.79 33.45 18.39
C ASN A 504 -3.91 34.29 19.35
N ASN A 505 -4.20 35.59 19.45
CA ASN A 505 -3.43 36.49 20.32
C ASN A 505 -3.45 36.12 21.81
N ASP A 506 -4.51 35.45 22.25
CA ASP A 506 -4.68 35.00 23.63
C ASP A 506 -4.14 33.59 23.89
N ALA A 507 -3.83 32.83 22.81
CA ALA A 507 -3.33 31.49 22.92
C ALA A 507 -1.82 31.47 23.26
N PRO A 508 -1.34 30.45 23.97
CA PRO A 508 0.09 30.26 24.19
C PRO A 508 0.81 30.04 22.86
N PHE A 509 2.07 30.49 22.76
CA PHE A 509 2.89 30.23 21.60
C PHE A 509 3.05 28.73 21.35
N LEU A 510 2.76 28.28 20.15
CA LEU A 510 3.00 26.91 19.71
C LEU A 510 4.49 26.70 19.41
N PHE A 511 5.12 27.69 18.77
CA PHE A 511 6.55 27.73 18.50
C PHE A 511 7.19 29.01 18.99
N ARG A 512 8.43 28.91 19.44
CA ARG A 512 9.22 30.05 19.90
C ARG A 512 10.61 30.01 19.28
N LYS A 513 11.02 31.11 18.65
CA LYS A 513 12.37 31.33 18.10
C LYS A 513 12.88 30.17 17.26
N LEU A 514 12.10 29.76 16.27
CA LEU A 514 12.52 28.72 15.33
C LEU A 514 13.54 29.29 14.36
N ASN A 515 14.71 28.63 14.26
CA ASN A 515 15.74 28.87 13.26
C ASN A 515 15.94 27.57 12.49
N LEU A 516 15.38 27.49 11.31
CA LEU A 516 15.40 26.28 10.47
C LEU A 516 15.77 26.67 9.04
N GLY A 517 16.66 25.91 8.42
CA GLY A 517 17.04 26.10 7.03
C GLY A 517 17.05 24.80 6.27
N THR A 518 16.59 24.83 5.02
CA THR A 518 16.62 23.68 4.14
C THR A 518 17.43 23.97 2.88
N HIS A 519 18.06 22.94 2.35
CA HIS A 519 18.89 22.98 1.15
C HIS A 519 18.18 22.28 -0.02
N ALA A 520 18.69 22.48 -1.22
CA ALA A 520 18.13 21.87 -2.44
C ALA A 520 18.03 20.34 -2.38
N ASN A 521 18.97 19.68 -1.69
CA ASN A 521 19.05 18.22 -1.57
C ASN A 521 18.70 17.71 -0.17
N SER A 522 18.05 18.52 0.66
CA SER A 522 17.68 18.12 2.03
C SER A 522 16.74 16.91 2.00
N ARG A 523 16.99 16.00 2.93
CA ARG A 523 16.18 14.82 3.20
C ARG A 523 15.81 14.83 4.68
N ILE A 524 14.75 15.54 5.02
CA ILE A 524 14.38 15.86 6.40
C ILE A 524 13.12 15.07 6.75
N CYS A 525 13.16 14.39 7.89
CA CYS A 525 11.95 13.86 8.52
C CYS A 525 11.59 14.68 9.76
N ILE A 526 10.34 15.02 9.89
CA ILE A 526 9.76 15.70 11.06
C ILE A 526 9.00 14.66 11.87
N VAL A 527 9.42 14.45 13.13
CA VAL A 527 8.77 13.54 14.07
C VAL A 527 8.37 14.29 15.34
N GLY A 528 7.41 13.74 16.06
CA GLY A 528 6.93 14.31 17.32
C GLY A 528 5.58 13.74 17.70
N GLU A 529 5.14 14.03 18.93
CA GLU A 529 3.84 13.59 19.45
C GLU A 529 2.68 14.21 18.63
N ASN A 530 1.53 13.56 18.62
CA ASN A 530 0.35 14.10 17.94
C ASN A 530 -0.11 15.37 18.68
N GLY A 531 -0.45 16.41 17.91
CA GLY A 531 -0.76 17.73 18.46
C GLY A 531 0.45 18.61 18.77
N SER A 532 1.71 18.14 18.60
CA SER A 532 2.92 18.94 18.82
C SER A 532 3.11 20.08 17.81
N GLY A 533 2.34 20.10 16.71
CA GLY A 533 2.38 21.15 15.71
C GLY A 533 3.11 20.78 14.41
N LYS A 534 3.34 19.50 14.11
CA LYS A 534 4.01 19.04 12.88
C LYS A 534 3.39 19.64 11.60
N THR A 535 2.09 19.47 11.41
CA THR A 535 1.36 20.06 10.29
C THR A 535 1.39 21.59 10.29
N THR A 536 1.38 22.23 11.47
CA THR A 536 1.52 23.69 11.58
C THR A 536 2.91 24.15 11.12
N LEU A 537 3.96 23.40 11.47
CA LEU A 537 5.32 23.68 10.98
C LEU A 537 5.40 23.57 9.46
N LEU A 538 4.77 22.53 8.85
CA LEU A 538 4.67 22.41 7.40
C LEU A 538 3.94 23.58 6.77
N LYS A 539 2.82 24.03 7.34
CA LYS A 539 2.05 25.19 6.84
C LYS A 539 2.84 26.50 6.94
N LEU A 540 3.67 26.67 7.98
CA LEU A 540 4.61 27.79 8.06
C LEU A 540 5.71 27.71 6.98
N LEU A 541 6.25 26.53 6.70
CA LEU A 541 7.21 26.33 5.62
C LEU A 541 6.58 26.55 4.23
N LEU A 542 5.32 26.18 4.04
CA LEU A 542 4.54 26.42 2.82
C LEU A 542 4.19 27.91 2.64
N GLY A 543 4.01 28.63 3.74
CA GLY A 543 3.54 30.03 3.75
C GLY A 543 2.02 30.15 3.74
N GLU A 544 1.30 29.07 4.06
CA GLU A 544 -0.15 29.10 4.30
C GLU A 544 -0.47 29.81 5.64
N LEU A 545 0.48 29.81 6.56
CA LEU A 545 0.40 30.52 7.84
C LEU A 545 1.52 31.55 7.91
N GLU A 546 1.18 32.76 8.29
CA GLU A 546 2.14 33.83 8.52
C GLU A 546 2.70 33.73 9.95
N PRO A 547 4.02 33.88 10.15
CA PRO A 547 4.62 33.89 11.46
C PRO A 547 4.17 35.11 12.28
N THR A 548 3.92 34.94 13.60
CA THR A 548 3.58 36.06 14.49
C THR A 548 4.78 36.98 14.69
N HIS A 549 6.00 36.41 14.77
CA HIS A 549 7.28 37.11 14.81
C HIS A 549 8.30 36.33 13.96
N GLY A 550 9.33 37.03 13.48
CA GLY A 550 10.36 36.48 12.63
C GLY A 550 10.06 36.57 11.15
N MET A 551 10.86 35.95 10.31
CA MET A 551 10.73 36.01 8.85
C MET A 551 10.83 34.61 8.25
N ARG A 552 10.08 34.45 7.12
CA ARG A 552 10.18 33.32 6.24
C ARG A 552 10.85 33.74 4.93
N ASN A 553 12.01 33.14 4.60
CA ASN A 553 12.73 33.38 3.37
C ASN A 553 12.57 32.18 2.43
N VAL A 554 12.22 32.44 1.17
CA VAL A 554 11.91 31.42 0.18
C VAL A 554 12.58 31.73 -1.15
N ASN A 555 13.15 30.71 -1.77
CA ASN A 555 13.71 30.83 -3.12
C ASN A 555 12.59 31.07 -4.15
N ARG A 556 12.73 32.12 -4.99
CA ARG A 556 11.70 32.53 -5.97
C ARG A 556 11.38 31.46 -7.03
N ARG A 557 12.30 30.52 -7.29
CA ARG A 557 12.14 29.46 -8.30
C ARG A 557 11.58 28.15 -7.73
N ILE A 558 11.22 28.14 -6.44
CA ILE A 558 10.68 26.93 -5.81
C ILE A 558 9.30 26.58 -6.36
N ARG A 559 9.12 25.31 -6.67
CA ARG A 559 7.82 24.70 -6.96
C ARG A 559 7.62 23.57 -5.98
N ILE A 560 6.76 23.79 -4.99
CA ILE A 560 6.52 22.84 -3.91
C ILE A 560 5.38 21.91 -4.32
N GLY A 561 5.65 20.61 -4.32
CA GLY A 561 4.62 19.58 -4.35
C GLY A 561 4.23 19.25 -2.92
N TYR A 562 3.01 19.59 -2.53
CA TYR A 562 2.52 19.34 -1.18
C TYR A 562 1.49 18.22 -1.16
N PHE A 563 1.77 17.18 -0.37
CA PHE A 563 0.85 16.09 -0.09
C PHE A 563 0.27 16.29 1.30
N THR A 564 -1.03 16.54 1.37
CA THR A 564 -1.74 16.84 2.63
C THR A 564 -2.20 15.56 3.32
N GLN A 565 -2.31 15.58 4.64
CA GLN A 565 -2.86 14.47 5.43
C GLN A 565 -4.28 14.06 4.98
N HIS A 566 -5.10 15.02 4.54
CA HIS A 566 -6.48 14.83 4.06
C HIS A 566 -6.59 14.94 2.53
N HIS A 567 -5.60 14.41 1.80
CA HIS A 567 -5.55 14.47 0.35
C HIS A 567 -6.77 13.82 -0.34
N VAL A 568 -7.39 12.83 0.31
CA VAL A 568 -8.59 12.15 -0.23
C VAL A 568 -9.79 13.07 -0.29
N ASP A 569 -9.93 13.98 0.69
CA ASP A 569 -11.04 14.93 0.78
C ASP A 569 -10.95 16.06 -0.27
N GLN A 570 -9.75 16.26 -0.84
CA GLN A 570 -9.48 17.25 -1.87
C GLN A 570 -9.77 16.74 -3.30
N LEU A 571 -10.02 15.44 -3.46
CA LEU A 571 -10.32 14.85 -4.75
C LEU A 571 -11.82 14.95 -5.06
N GLU A 572 -12.14 15.35 -6.29
CA GLU A 572 -13.51 15.34 -6.79
C GLU A 572 -13.98 13.90 -7.05
N MET A 573 -14.90 13.42 -6.21
CA MET A 573 -15.30 12.02 -6.17
C MET A 573 -16.09 11.57 -7.39
N ASP A 574 -16.78 12.49 -8.06
CA ASP A 574 -17.67 12.20 -9.20
C ASP A 574 -16.90 12.09 -10.53
N MET A 575 -15.67 12.61 -10.59
CA MET A 575 -14.82 12.58 -11.78
C MET A 575 -14.03 11.27 -11.90
N THR A 576 -13.59 10.96 -13.11
CA THR A 576 -12.60 9.91 -13.36
C THR A 576 -11.19 10.41 -13.03
N ALA A 577 -10.24 9.48 -12.79
CA ALA A 577 -8.86 9.86 -12.46
C ALA A 577 -8.22 10.75 -13.57
N ILE A 578 -8.54 10.49 -14.84
CA ILE A 578 -8.06 11.30 -15.98
C ILE A 578 -8.69 12.69 -15.96
N GLU A 579 -9.99 12.79 -15.70
CA GLU A 579 -10.71 14.08 -15.66
C GLU A 579 -10.19 14.98 -14.54
N VAL A 580 -9.88 14.42 -13.36
CA VAL A 580 -9.25 15.17 -12.26
C VAL A 580 -7.92 15.80 -12.70
N LEU A 581 -7.06 15.04 -13.38
CA LEU A 581 -5.80 15.60 -13.89
C LEU A 581 -6.03 16.63 -15.01
N ALA A 582 -6.99 16.40 -15.90
CA ALA A 582 -7.31 17.31 -16.98
C ALA A 582 -7.91 18.63 -16.45
N HIS A 583 -8.72 18.56 -15.38
CA HIS A 583 -9.28 19.74 -14.73
C HIS A 583 -8.18 20.59 -14.08
N ASN A 584 -7.26 19.96 -13.33
CA ASN A 584 -6.19 20.65 -12.61
C ASN A 584 -5.07 21.17 -13.54
N TYR A 585 -4.81 20.49 -14.65
CA TYR A 585 -3.71 20.82 -15.58
C TYR A 585 -4.20 20.84 -17.03
N PRO A 586 -5.03 21.82 -17.43
CA PRO A 586 -5.58 21.90 -18.78
C PRO A 586 -4.46 22.10 -19.83
N GLY A 587 -4.69 21.59 -21.04
CA GLY A 587 -3.80 21.82 -22.20
C GLY A 587 -2.78 20.73 -22.48
N LYS A 588 -2.82 19.60 -21.77
CA LYS A 588 -2.02 18.40 -22.08
C LYS A 588 -2.85 17.37 -22.84
N SER A 589 -2.19 16.43 -23.51
CA SER A 589 -2.89 15.35 -24.21
C SER A 589 -3.45 14.30 -23.24
N GLN A 590 -4.46 13.56 -23.67
CA GLN A 590 -5.01 12.47 -22.86
C GLN A 590 -3.99 11.37 -22.58
N GLU A 591 -3.03 11.19 -23.48
CA GLU A 591 -1.91 10.26 -23.32
C GLU A 591 -0.94 10.69 -22.22
N ASP A 592 -0.69 12.01 -22.11
CA ASP A 592 0.17 12.54 -21.03
C ASP A 592 -0.44 12.27 -19.65
N TYR A 593 -1.78 12.45 -19.51
CA TYR A 593 -2.46 12.12 -18.24
C TYR A 593 -2.42 10.62 -17.94
N ARG A 594 -2.63 9.75 -18.94
CA ARG A 594 -2.50 8.29 -18.75
C ARG A 594 -1.08 7.89 -18.37
N THR A 595 -0.07 8.50 -18.99
CA THR A 595 1.33 8.27 -18.68
C THR A 595 1.65 8.71 -17.25
N ALA A 596 1.18 9.87 -16.83
CA ALA A 596 1.34 10.34 -15.46
C ALA A 596 0.69 9.39 -14.43
N LEU A 597 -0.52 8.89 -14.71
CA LEU A 597 -1.19 7.91 -13.86
C LEU A 597 -0.46 6.57 -13.83
N SER A 598 0.07 6.12 -14.97
CA SER A 598 0.81 4.86 -15.06
C SER A 598 2.12 4.88 -14.26
N HIS A 599 2.78 6.05 -14.13
CA HIS A 599 3.96 6.25 -13.29
C HIS A 599 3.69 6.01 -11.80
N PHE A 600 2.42 5.99 -11.37
CA PHE A 600 1.99 5.70 -10.01
C PHE A 600 1.12 4.44 -9.92
N GLY A 601 1.18 3.57 -10.94
CA GLY A 601 0.50 2.27 -10.94
C GLY A 601 -1.03 2.33 -11.13
N LEU A 602 -1.56 3.44 -11.67
CA LEU A 602 -2.96 3.57 -12.07
C LEU A 602 -3.07 3.37 -13.58
N THR A 603 -3.26 2.12 -14.01
CA THR A 603 -3.26 1.72 -15.43
C THR A 603 -4.61 1.17 -15.89
N GLY A 604 -4.83 1.17 -17.21
CA GLY A 604 -6.01 0.56 -17.84
C GLY A 604 -7.34 1.11 -17.32
N ASP A 605 -8.22 0.20 -16.92
CA ASP A 605 -9.58 0.53 -16.47
C ASP A 605 -9.61 1.36 -15.18
N MET A 606 -8.60 1.25 -14.32
CA MET A 606 -8.51 2.05 -13.08
C MET A 606 -8.41 3.55 -13.35
N ALA A 607 -7.80 3.96 -14.46
CA ALA A 607 -7.70 5.35 -14.85
C ALA A 607 -9.03 5.95 -15.33
N LEU A 608 -9.94 5.09 -15.81
CA LEU A 608 -11.27 5.46 -16.32
C LEU A 608 -12.39 5.33 -15.28
N GLN A 609 -12.10 4.70 -14.13
CA GLN A 609 -13.09 4.57 -13.04
C GLN A 609 -13.27 5.90 -12.31
N SER A 610 -14.49 6.13 -11.81
CA SER A 610 -14.78 7.25 -10.91
C SER A 610 -13.94 7.16 -9.64
N VAL A 611 -13.41 8.30 -9.18
CA VAL A 611 -12.62 8.40 -7.94
C VAL A 611 -13.37 7.83 -6.75
N TYR A 612 -14.70 7.92 -6.73
CA TYR A 612 -15.54 7.34 -5.67
C TYR A 612 -15.31 5.83 -5.51
N THR A 613 -15.14 5.09 -6.62
CA THR A 613 -14.96 3.63 -6.62
C THR A 613 -13.54 3.18 -6.30
N LEU A 614 -12.58 4.08 -6.32
CA LEU A 614 -11.18 3.79 -6.03
C LEU A 614 -10.97 3.48 -4.53
N SER A 615 -10.08 2.54 -4.24
CA SER A 615 -9.63 2.27 -2.87
C SER A 615 -8.84 3.45 -2.30
N GLY A 616 -8.71 3.53 -0.96
CA GLY A 616 -7.92 4.58 -0.31
C GLY A 616 -6.49 4.68 -0.87
N GLY A 617 -5.79 3.56 -1.02
CA GLY A 617 -4.45 3.54 -1.61
C GLY A 617 -4.40 3.97 -3.08
N GLN A 618 -5.43 3.68 -3.88
CA GLN A 618 -5.52 4.17 -5.27
C GLN A 618 -5.78 5.68 -5.32
N LYS A 619 -6.57 6.22 -4.39
CA LYS A 619 -6.77 7.66 -4.23
C LYS A 619 -5.48 8.38 -3.86
N SER A 620 -4.68 7.80 -2.95
CA SER A 620 -3.35 8.32 -2.61
C SER A 620 -2.41 8.33 -3.83
N ARG A 621 -2.42 7.26 -4.64
CA ARG A 621 -1.63 7.20 -5.89
C ARG A 621 -2.08 8.27 -6.90
N LEU A 622 -3.38 8.55 -7.00
CA LEU A 622 -3.90 9.65 -7.82
C LEU A 622 -3.40 11.01 -7.32
N ALA A 623 -3.38 11.23 -6.00
CA ALA A 623 -2.84 12.44 -5.41
C ALA A 623 -1.34 12.62 -5.70
N PHE A 624 -0.53 11.54 -5.66
CA PHE A 624 0.86 11.59 -6.09
C PHE A 624 1.02 11.93 -7.57
N ALA A 625 0.19 11.35 -8.45
CA ALA A 625 0.19 11.68 -9.87
C ALA A 625 -0.16 13.16 -10.09
N ASN A 626 -1.13 13.69 -9.35
CA ASN A 626 -1.52 15.09 -9.39
C ASN A 626 -0.35 16.02 -8.99
N ILE A 627 0.37 15.69 -7.91
CA ILE A 627 1.56 16.44 -7.48
C ILE A 627 2.69 16.36 -8.51
N ALA A 628 2.91 15.19 -9.10
CA ALA A 628 3.96 15.00 -10.10
C ALA A 628 3.72 15.84 -11.36
N MET A 629 2.45 16.06 -11.74
CA MET A 629 2.08 16.92 -12.87
C MET A 629 2.49 18.39 -12.70
N LEU A 630 2.66 18.86 -11.46
CA LEU A 630 3.18 20.20 -11.15
C LEU A 630 4.66 20.37 -11.52
N ASN A 631 5.39 19.27 -11.80
CA ASN A 631 6.84 19.23 -11.95
C ASN A 631 7.54 19.90 -10.76
N PRO A 632 7.34 19.41 -9.53
CA PRO A 632 7.90 20.03 -8.34
C PRO A 632 9.42 19.89 -8.31
N ASN A 633 10.12 20.87 -7.71
CA ASN A 633 11.53 20.77 -7.38
C ASN A 633 11.77 20.61 -5.86
N TYR A 634 10.71 20.66 -5.09
CA TYR A 634 10.70 20.43 -3.66
C TYR A 634 9.43 19.69 -3.24
N LEU A 635 9.53 18.64 -2.46
CA LEU A 635 8.40 17.84 -1.99
C LEU A 635 8.22 18.02 -0.48
N ILE A 636 7.01 18.29 -0.07
CA ILE A 636 6.57 18.30 1.33
C ILE A 636 5.44 17.30 1.46
N LEU A 637 5.64 16.27 2.29
CA LEU A 637 4.71 15.15 2.43
C LEU A 637 4.27 15.03 3.89
N ASP A 638 2.96 15.15 4.15
CA ASP A 638 2.37 15.01 5.48
C ASP A 638 1.63 13.67 5.58
N GLU A 639 2.23 12.71 6.32
CA GLU A 639 1.75 11.33 6.53
C GLU A 639 1.37 10.60 5.21
N PRO A 640 2.31 10.48 4.25
CA PRO A 640 2.00 9.91 2.92
C PRO A 640 1.78 8.39 2.95
N THR A 641 2.11 7.71 4.04
CA THR A 641 1.99 6.25 4.18
C THR A 641 0.60 5.79 4.57
N ASN A 642 -0.27 6.70 5.02
CA ASN A 642 -1.63 6.36 5.38
C ASN A 642 -2.38 5.74 4.19
N HIS A 643 -3.02 4.59 4.42
CA HIS A 643 -3.76 3.81 3.41
C HIS A 643 -2.90 3.14 2.31
N LEU A 644 -1.58 3.26 2.34
CA LEU A 644 -0.69 2.57 1.39
C LEU A 644 -0.37 1.16 1.89
N ASP A 645 -0.23 0.22 0.96
CA ASP A 645 0.29 -1.11 1.27
C ASP A 645 1.83 -1.12 1.33
N VAL A 646 2.38 -2.15 1.94
CA VAL A 646 3.82 -2.30 2.20
C VAL A 646 4.65 -2.16 0.91
N GLU A 647 4.17 -2.73 -0.21
CA GLU A 647 4.84 -2.66 -1.50
C GLU A 647 4.83 -1.22 -2.05
N THR A 648 3.71 -0.52 -1.90
CA THR A 648 3.58 0.88 -2.33
C THR A 648 4.45 1.83 -1.49
N VAL A 649 4.57 1.60 -0.18
CA VAL A 649 5.49 2.36 0.69
C VAL A 649 6.94 2.17 0.26
N ALA A 650 7.35 0.93 -0.04
CA ALA A 650 8.69 0.66 -0.55
C ALA A 650 8.95 1.34 -1.91
N ALA A 651 7.98 1.31 -2.83
CA ALA A 651 8.05 2.00 -4.11
C ALA A 651 8.13 3.53 -3.95
N LEU A 652 7.37 4.11 -3.01
CA LEU A 652 7.44 5.52 -2.66
C LEU A 652 8.83 5.88 -2.14
N GLY A 653 9.38 5.12 -1.20
CA GLY A 653 10.72 5.32 -0.66
C GLY A 653 11.80 5.30 -1.74
N ALA A 654 11.76 4.30 -2.64
CA ALA A 654 12.67 4.21 -3.77
C ALA A 654 12.57 5.41 -4.71
N SER A 655 11.36 5.87 -5.01
CA SER A 655 11.11 7.02 -5.88
C SER A 655 11.57 8.34 -5.27
N LEU A 656 11.36 8.52 -3.94
CA LEU A 656 11.84 9.70 -3.21
C LEU A 656 13.39 9.75 -3.15
N ASN A 657 14.04 8.60 -3.06
CA ASN A 657 15.51 8.53 -3.14
C ASN A 657 16.04 8.89 -4.53
N ALA A 658 15.33 8.48 -5.59
CA ALA A 658 15.69 8.82 -6.97
C ALA A 658 15.38 10.29 -7.35
N PHE A 659 14.55 10.97 -6.57
CA PHE A 659 14.18 12.37 -6.82
C PHE A 659 15.33 13.33 -6.54
N ASN A 660 15.63 14.24 -7.49
CA ASN A 660 16.80 15.14 -7.39
C ASN A 660 16.56 16.38 -6.51
N GLY A 661 15.31 16.73 -6.18
CA GLY A 661 14.95 17.88 -5.36
C GLY A 661 14.96 17.60 -3.87
N GLY A 662 14.69 18.61 -3.03
CA GLY A 662 14.55 18.45 -1.59
C GLY A 662 13.25 17.74 -1.18
N VAL A 663 13.31 17.01 -0.08
CA VAL A 663 12.16 16.31 0.50
C VAL A 663 12.07 16.62 1.99
N VAL A 664 10.90 17.06 2.41
CA VAL A 664 10.51 17.15 3.82
C VAL A 664 9.33 16.21 4.05
N LEU A 665 9.49 15.29 4.97
CA LEU A 665 8.57 14.21 5.25
C LEU A 665 8.08 14.30 6.70
N VAL A 666 6.79 14.29 6.93
CA VAL A 666 6.20 13.94 8.23
C VAL A 666 5.70 12.52 8.10
N SER A 667 6.23 11.60 8.87
CA SER A 667 5.76 10.21 8.88
C SER A 667 6.05 9.53 10.21
N HIS A 668 5.24 8.54 10.53
CA HIS A 668 5.43 7.63 11.65
C HIS A 668 5.96 6.26 11.21
N ASP A 669 6.12 6.05 9.90
CA ASP A 669 6.66 4.81 9.31
C ASP A 669 8.20 4.81 9.37
N GLU A 670 8.74 3.99 10.25
CA GLU A 670 10.19 3.88 10.46
C GLU A 670 10.94 3.44 9.19
N GLN A 671 10.36 2.53 8.41
CA GLN A 671 10.99 2.03 7.18
C GLN A 671 11.17 3.15 6.15
N LEU A 672 10.12 3.94 5.93
CA LEU A 672 10.19 5.07 5.01
C LEU A 672 11.20 6.12 5.50
N ILE A 673 11.23 6.41 6.80
CA ILE A 673 12.18 7.35 7.40
C ILE A 673 13.62 6.88 7.20
N GLU A 674 13.93 5.62 7.50
CA GLU A 674 15.28 5.05 7.33
C GLU A 674 15.72 5.01 5.86
N MET A 675 14.78 4.76 4.93
CA MET A 675 15.10 4.72 3.50
C MET A 675 15.40 6.10 2.93
N VAL A 676 14.67 7.15 3.34
CA VAL A 676 14.68 8.45 2.65
C VAL A 676 15.44 9.53 3.40
N CYS A 677 15.32 9.57 4.73
CA CYS A 677 15.72 10.75 5.51
C CYS A 677 17.15 10.64 6.05
N LYS A 678 17.86 11.76 5.96
CA LYS A 678 19.23 11.92 6.50
C LYS A 678 19.25 12.77 7.77
N GLU A 679 18.28 13.65 7.91
CA GLU A 679 18.13 14.56 9.03
C GLU A 679 16.79 14.30 9.72
N LEU A 680 16.81 14.29 11.05
CA LEU A 680 15.62 14.08 11.86
C LEU A 680 15.32 15.32 12.71
N TRP A 681 14.21 15.98 12.43
CA TRP A 681 13.73 17.12 13.20
C TRP A 681 12.66 16.66 14.19
N VAL A 682 12.96 16.80 15.48
CA VAL A 682 12.06 16.42 16.56
C VAL A 682 11.31 17.65 17.05
N VAL A 683 9.99 17.64 16.92
CA VAL A 683 9.11 18.69 17.43
C VAL A 683 8.75 18.35 18.88
N LYS A 684 9.34 19.10 19.84
CA LYS A 684 9.13 18.90 21.26
C LYS A 684 9.23 20.23 22.01
N ASP A 685 8.45 20.40 23.10
CA ASP A 685 8.53 21.53 24.02
C ASP A 685 8.51 22.91 23.31
N ARG A 686 7.66 23.05 22.26
CA ARG A 686 7.51 24.28 21.46
C ARG A 686 8.74 24.68 20.64
N MET A 687 9.69 23.76 20.47
CA MET A 687 10.90 23.93 19.70
C MET A 687 11.04 22.79 18.68
N VAL A 688 11.90 22.99 17.71
CA VAL A 688 12.32 21.96 16.76
C VAL A 688 13.81 21.74 16.96
N VAL A 689 14.18 20.49 17.24
CA VAL A 689 15.57 20.10 17.49
C VAL A 689 16.01 19.15 16.40
N ASN A 690 17.13 19.43 15.75
CA ASN A 690 17.77 18.47 14.85
C ASN A 690 18.52 17.43 15.69
N LEU A 691 18.16 16.15 15.53
CA LEU A 691 18.73 15.05 16.30
C LEU A 691 19.89 14.43 15.54
N GLU A 692 21.13 14.67 16.03
CA GLU A 692 22.32 13.99 15.56
C GLU A 692 22.26 12.53 16.01
N GLY A 693 22.25 11.57 15.08
CA GLY A 693 22.12 10.14 15.37
C GLY A 693 20.83 9.51 14.83
N GLY A 694 19.97 10.33 14.24
CA GLY A 694 18.80 9.88 13.48
C GLY A 694 17.77 9.09 14.31
N LEU A 695 17.07 8.17 13.65
CA LEU A 695 15.95 7.44 14.23
C LEU A 695 16.35 6.52 15.40
N ALA A 696 17.58 5.94 15.35
CA ALA A 696 18.06 5.05 16.41
C ALA A 696 18.21 5.77 17.76
N GLU A 697 18.69 7.03 17.75
CA GLU A 697 18.83 7.83 18.96
C GLU A 697 17.45 8.30 19.46
N TYR A 698 16.53 8.67 18.54
CA TYR A 698 15.15 9.00 18.89
C TYR A 698 14.47 7.82 19.59
N ARG A 699 14.61 6.61 19.05
CA ARG A 699 14.07 5.38 19.64
C ARG A 699 14.59 5.15 21.06
N LYS A 700 15.90 5.30 21.29
CA LYS A 700 16.49 5.19 22.63
C LYS A 700 15.92 6.22 23.63
N GLN A 701 15.76 7.46 23.18
CA GLN A 701 15.17 8.52 24.02
C GLN A 701 13.73 8.20 24.40
N VAL A 702 12.93 7.72 23.46
CA VAL A 702 11.53 7.34 23.70
C VAL A 702 11.46 6.14 24.65
N TYR A 703 12.26 5.09 24.45
CA TYR A 703 12.30 3.94 25.36
C TYR A 703 12.72 4.34 26.77
N LYS A 704 13.69 5.21 26.91
CA LYS A 704 14.10 5.75 28.24
C LYS A 704 12.96 6.50 28.92
N GLN A 705 12.18 7.28 28.16
CA GLN A 705 11.00 7.97 28.70
C GLN A 705 9.90 6.97 29.13
N LEU A 706 9.66 5.92 28.33
CA LEU A 706 8.67 4.89 28.65
C LEU A 706 9.06 4.07 29.87
N GLN A 707 10.35 3.73 30.06
CA GLN A 707 10.85 3.01 31.24
C GLN A 707 10.76 3.83 32.53
N LEU A 708 10.83 5.16 32.47
CA LEU A 708 10.65 6.03 33.65
C LEU A 708 9.20 6.10 34.11
N ILE A 709 8.26 5.57 33.33
CA ILE A 709 6.81 5.67 33.55
C ILE A 709 6.21 4.30 33.94
N SER A 710 6.85 3.17 33.52
CA SER A 710 6.49 1.82 33.93
C SER A 710 6.96 1.52 35.35
#